data_5ed7482448a88b614087b31aea7a41aa
#
_entry.id   5ed7482448a88b614087b31aea7a41aa
#
_cell.length_a   1.000
_cell.length_b   1.000
_cell.length_c   1.000
_cell.angle_alpha   90.00
_cell.angle_beta   90.00
_cell.angle_gamma   90.00
#
_symmetry.space_group_name_H-M   'P 1'
#
loop_
_entity.id
_entity.type
_entity.pdbx_description
1 polymer ?
#
loop_
_entity_poly.entity_id
_entity_poly.type
_entity_poly.pdbx_seq_one_letter_code
_entity_poly.pdbx_strand_id
1 'polypeptide(L)'
;MADAGDAHSPRRARHGLVDVAPLSQLAQDHFADVLNFIPDAKTLLIDPTLAGPLSLMVDLAALRQRGVEKMFWMEEVSVGLSSTRSVRIHAPTKQVLYLCRPEPRWIKTILAHYIADRDASGNDAPLEFEYSVAFVPRRTEACVQFFRKHGCLQAINMFDLGLEFSVINPDVLSLEDPLAWRRLFLDGDHTPLFHAAHALMTLQRMWGVFPRIVGKGDLANRLCDLLLRQRREFLATDDEDGNARVRSDGTDPFTGTQVNPTRLHKPATEIDALVVLDRTVDLTTPLLTQLTYEGLIDDVMGISSGFLNVDSSWVGAAQSAGSGASRRVRLDGNEDPLFESIRDDNFAIVGEKLHAAAKELSKDYEGRHQAQTVGELRAFVNRLGTLQSGHASLRLHTCITEHLLKTTSSERFHLLLEIQQHLVAGASLGPQLQAIDELIDLGAPMLDVLRVACLASYIHGGVKASWLDAFRTTMVHAYGFECLPQMMALERMRILYSSTATSSPSPTTARTSKWTHVLRPLRLIDDDVNERDPSDIGYVFSGYAPLSVRLVQTICQHEQTLRERQKRPHIYPKAARIAGWHGVDDAVLRWPGATFDFLPIKEAPTIPDDKIRTTVVFFVGGVTYAEIAALRLMSQQQQTRRFLIATTSITNGNDLLCNTKA
;
A
#
# COMPACT_ATOMS: atom_id res chain seq x y z
N MET A 1 28.63 -18.80 -28.92
CA MET A 1 27.68 -17.68 -29.01
C MET A 1 26.62 -17.98 -27.97
N ALA A 2 26.83 -17.49 -26.79
CA ALA A 2 25.99 -17.74 -25.63
C ALA A 2 25.05 -16.54 -25.39
N ASP A 3 23.81 -16.88 -25.28
CA ASP A 3 22.68 -16.22 -24.60
C ASP A 3 22.92 -14.80 -24.05
N ALA A 4 22.72 -13.80 -24.89
CA ALA A 4 22.63 -12.39 -24.47
C ALA A 4 21.17 -11.89 -24.38
N GLY A 5 20.17 -12.78 -24.56
CA GLY A 5 18.75 -12.42 -24.68
C GLY A 5 17.92 -12.43 -23.38
N ASP A 6 18.46 -12.97 -22.28
CA ASP A 6 17.62 -13.32 -21.10
C ASP A 6 17.85 -12.43 -19.85
N ALA A 7 18.58 -11.32 -20.00
CA ALA A 7 18.96 -10.46 -18.87
C ALA A 7 17.80 -9.63 -18.28
N HIS A 8 16.67 -9.48 -18.99
CA HIS A 8 15.55 -8.59 -18.61
C HIS A 8 14.24 -9.33 -18.35
N SER A 9 14.28 -10.64 -18.08
CA SER A 9 13.09 -11.41 -17.71
C SER A 9 12.59 -11.02 -16.32
N PRO A 10 11.32 -10.63 -16.15
CA PRO A 10 10.74 -10.30 -14.83
C PRO A 10 10.81 -11.46 -13.83
N ARG A 11 10.91 -12.71 -14.29
CA ARG A 11 11.17 -13.87 -13.42
C ARG A 11 12.55 -13.82 -12.75
N ARG A 12 13.58 -13.24 -13.38
CA ARG A 12 14.91 -13.05 -12.79
C ARG A 12 14.93 -12.02 -11.67
N ALA A 13 14.10 -10.97 -11.76
CA ALA A 13 14.01 -9.93 -10.73
C ALA A 13 13.49 -10.48 -9.39
N ARG A 14 12.68 -11.53 -9.41
CA ARG A 14 12.12 -12.18 -8.20
C ARG A 14 13.02 -13.28 -7.63
N HIS A 15 13.97 -13.78 -8.40
CA HIS A 15 14.90 -14.80 -7.91
C HIS A 15 15.76 -14.24 -6.79
N GLY A 16 15.68 -14.84 -5.61
CA GLY A 16 16.42 -14.43 -4.41
C GLY A 16 15.71 -13.41 -3.52
N LEU A 17 14.45 -13.01 -3.80
CA LEU A 17 13.59 -12.34 -2.84
C LEU A 17 13.19 -13.33 -1.74
N VAL A 18 13.04 -12.83 -0.51
CA VAL A 18 12.47 -13.61 0.60
C VAL A 18 11.08 -14.11 0.22
N ASP A 19 10.83 -15.40 0.40
CA ASP A 19 9.52 -15.99 0.14
C ASP A 19 8.52 -15.55 1.21
N VAL A 20 7.52 -14.76 0.81
CA VAL A 20 6.46 -14.22 1.69
C VAL A 20 5.21 -15.12 1.77
N ALA A 21 5.16 -16.24 1.03
CA ALA A 21 4.04 -17.18 1.09
C ALA A 21 3.73 -17.67 2.52
N PRO A 22 4.71 -17.90 3.42
CA PRO A 22 4.46 -18.27 4.79
C PRO A 22 3.63 -17.24 5.58
N LEU A 23 3.65 -15.94 5.24
CA LEU A 23 2.78 -14.92 5.87
C LEU A 23 1.30 -15.14 5.53
N SER A 24 1.02 -15.45 4.27
CA SER A 24 -0.35 -15.76 3.84
C SER A 24 -0.86 -17.05 4.49
N GLN A 25 0.00 -18.08 4.58
CA GLN A 25 -0.33 -19.34 5.23
C GLN A 25 -0.65 -19.13 6.72
N LEU A 26 0.16 -18.34 7.42
CA LEU A 26 -0.07 -17.99 8.81
C LEU A 26 -1.43 -17.32 9.05
N ALA A 27 -1.79 -16.35 8.20
CA ALA A 27 -3.08 -15.67 8.27
C ALA A 27 -4.25 -16.63 7.99
N GLN A 28 -4.07 -17.56 7.03
CA GLN A 28 -5.06 -18.62 6.74
C GLN A 28 -5.27 -19.56 7.92
N ASP A 29 -4.18 -19.99 8.56
CA ASP A 29 -4.22 -20.91 9.71
C ASP A 29 -4.94 -20.25 10.89
N HIS A 30 -4.59 -18.99 11.22
CA HIS A 30 -5.29 -18.24 12.28
C HIS A 30 -6.79 -18.09 12.01
N PHE A 31 -7.17 -17.77 10.77
CA PHE A 31 -8.58 -17.64 10.42
C PHE A 31 -9.31 -18.99 10.46
N ALA A 32 -8.63 -20.05 10.03
CA ALA A 32 -9.15 -21.40 10.16
C ALA A 32 -9.42 -21.79 11.62
N ASP A 33 -8.51 -21.44 12.54
CA ASP A 33 -8.67 -21.69 13.96
C ASP A 33 -9.87 -20.97 14.56
N VAL A 34 -10.08 -19.68 14.20
CA VAL A 34 -11.29 -18.93 14.59
C VAL A 34 -12.56 -19.59 14.07
N LEU A 35 -12.59 -20.01 12.79
CA LEU A 35 -13.75 -20.67 12.21
C LEU A 35 -14.01 -22.05 12.84
N ASN A 36 -12.98 -22.82 13.16
CA ASN A 36 -13.10 -24.13 13.78
C ASN A 36 -13.54 -24.05 15.24
N PHE A 37 -13.19 -22.95 15.95
CA PHE A 37 -13.64 -22.74 17.33
C PHE A 37 -15.15 -22.54 17.44
N ILE A 38 -15.77 -21.94 16.42
CA ILE A 38 -17.22 -21.69 16.38
C ILE A 38 -17.90 -22.95 15.82
N PRO A 39 -18.76 -23.64 16.61
CA PRO A 39 -19.42 -24.85 16.14
C PRO A 39 -20.47 -24.54 15.08
N ASP A 40 -20.94 -25.58 14.41
CA ASP A 40 -22.07 -25.56 13.45
C ASP A 40 -21.94 -24.60 12.26
N ALA A 41 -23.03 -24.47 11.53
CA ALA A 41 -23.16 -23.52 10.43
C ALA A 41 -23.21 -22.08 10.94
N LYS A 42 -22.48 -21.19 10.26
CA LYS A 42 -22.31 -19.79 10.69
C LYS A 42 -22.55 -18.79 9.57
N THR A 43 -23.08 -17.64 9.96
CA THR A 43 -23.21 -16.46 9.10
C THR A 43 -22.07 -15.49 9.38
N LEU A 44 -21.35 -15.05 8.36
CA LEU A 44 -20.23 -14.13 8.46
C LEU A 44 -20.68 -12.71 8.05
N LEU A 45 -20.54 -11.75 8.95
CA LEU A 45 -20.71 -10.32 8.67
C LEU A 45 -19.32 -9.66 8.56
N ILE A 46 -19.04 -9.03 7.45
CA ILE A 46 -17.71 -8.56 7.09
C ILE A 46 -17.70 -7.04 6.99
N ASP A 47 -16.73 -6.39 7.64
CA ASP A 47 -16.39 -5.00 7.39
C ASP A 47 -16.01 -4.83 5.90
N PRO A 48 -16.67 -3.94 5.14
CA PRO A 48 -16.37 -3.74 3.72
C PRO A 48 -14.90 -3.47 3.42
N THR A 49 -14.16 -2.83 4.33
CA THR A 49 -12.73 -2.56 4.17
C THR A 49 -11.86 -3.81 4.21
N LEU A 50 -12.36 -4.91 4.80
CA LEU A 50 -11.67 -6.20 4.88
C LEU A 50 -11.98 -7.14 3.71
N ALA A 51 -12.85 -6.75 2.79
CA ALA A 51 -13.23 -7.56 1.63
C ALA A 51 -12.02 -7.92 0.74
N GLY A 52 -11.13 -6.96 0.51
CA GLY A 52 -9.90 -7.14 -0.25
C GLY A 52 -8.93 -8.10 0.44
N PRO A 53 -8.46 -7.76 1.64
CA PRO A 53 -7.58 -8.59 2.44
C PRO A 53 -8.09 -10.04 2.60
N LEU A 54 -9.37 -10.21 2.88
CA LEU A 54 -9.98 -11.55 2.99
C LEU A 54 -9.91 -12.33 1.67
N SER A 55 -10.21 -11.66 0.55
CA SER A 55 -10.18 -12.29 -0.79
C SER A 55 -8.76 -12.70 -1.22
N LEU A 56 -7.73 -11.99 -0.73
CA LEU A 56 -6.33 -12.35 -0.95
C LEU A 56 -5.89 -13.55 -0.10
N MET A 57 -6.54 -13.75 1.05
CA MET A 57 -6.18 -14.76 2.03
C MET A 57 -6.90 -16.10 1.79
N VAL A 58 -8.23 -16.08 1.57
CA VAL A 58 -9.05 -17.30 1.59
C VAL A 58 -10.07 -17.33 0.45
N ASP A 59 -10.18 -18.49 -0.19
CA ASP A 59 -11.19 -18.75 -1.22
C ASP A 59 -12.58 -19.04 -0.60
N LEU A 60 -13.63 -18.67 -1.34
CA LEU A 60 -15.03 -18.96 -0.95
C LEU A 60 -15.31 -20.45 -0.71
N ALA A 61 -14.65 -21.33 -1.46
CA ALA A 61 -14.78 -22.78 -1.29
C ALA A 61 -14.26 -23.24 0.07
N ALA A 62 -13.11 -22.71 0.50
CA ALA A 62 -12.51 -23.00 1.80
C ALA A 62 -13.38 -22.47 2.98
N LEU A 63 -14.04 -21.33 2.82
CA LEU A 63 -14.98 -20.79 3.82
C LEU A 63 -16.20 -21.71 3.97
N ARG A 64 -16.78 -22.16 2.85
CA ARG A 64 -17.93 -23.08 2.86
C ARG A 64 -17.58 -24.43 3.50
N GLN A 65 -16.39 -24.97 3.24
CA GLN A 65 -15.93 -26.22 3.87
C GLN A 65 -15.82 -26.11 5.40
N ARG A 66 -15.61 -24.88 5.92
CA ARG A 66 -15.53 -24.58 7.37
C ARG A 66 -16.87 -24.12 7.97
N GLY A 67 -17.99 -24.36 7.27
CA GLY A 67 -19.33 -24.11 7.76
C GLY A 67 -19.83 -22.67 7.59
N VAL A 68 -19.18 -21.83 6.79
CA VAL A 68 -19.72 -20.51 6.43
C VAL A 68 -20.79 -20.69 5.35
N GLU A 69 -22.06 -20.54 5.71
CA GLU A 69 -23.18 -20.70 4.78
C GLU A 69 -23.48 -19.42 4.00
N LYS A 70 -23.50 -18.28 4.71
CA LYS A 70 -23.77 -16.98 4.10
C LYS A 70 -22.83 -15.90 4.61
N MET A 71 -22.63 -14.90 3.76
CA MET A 71 -21.83 -13.73 4.06
C MET A 71 -22.62 -12.48 3.74
N PHE A 72 -22.54 -11.49 4.62
CA PHE A 72 -23.16 -10.18 4.47
C PHE A 72 -22.14 -9.08 4.77
N TRP A 73 -22.36 -7.91 4.18
CA TRP A 73 -21.60 -6.72 4.54
C TRP A 73 -22.14 -6.12 5.83
N MET A 74 -21.25 -5.63 6.66
CA MET A 74 -21.65 -4.82 7.80
C MET A 74 -22.08 -3.44 7.31
N GLU A 75 -23.25 -3.01 7.75
CA GLU A 75 -23.78 -1.67 7.52
C GLU A 75 -23.74 -0.87 8.83
N GLU A 76 -23.38 0.40 8.75
CA GLU A 76 -23.35 1.26 9.93
C GLU A 76 -24.79 1.56 10.38
N VAL A 77 -25.09 1.20 11.61
CA VAL A 77 -26.36 1.54 12.21
C VAL A 77 -26.34 3.00 12.66
N SER A 78 -26.99 3.86 11.91
CA SER A 78 -27.28 5.22 12.37
C SER A 78 -28.26 5.16 13.55
N VAL A 79 -27.74 5.38 14.75
CA VAL A 79 -28.52 5.39 15.98
C VAL A 79 -29.38 6.67 16.04
N GLY A 80 -30.48 6.65 15.30
CA GLY A 80 -31.62 7.53 15.55
C GLY A 80 -32.51 6.83 16.57
N LEU A 81 -32.71 7.44 17.73
CA LEU A 81 -33.33 6.93 18.96
C LEU A 81 -34.77 6.37 18.84
N SER A 82 -35.32 6.06 17.68
CA SER A 82 -36.75 5.81 17.53
C SER A 82 -37.22 4.58 16.76
N SER A 83 -36.36 3.67 16.29
CA SER A 83 -36.84 2.41 15.70
C SER A 83 -35.94 1.20 15.93
N THR A 84 -36.16 0.50 17.04
CA THR A 84 -35.52 -0.77 17.39
C THR A 84 -35.80 -1.91 16.39
N ARG A 85 -36.81 -1.78 15.54
CA ARG A 85 -37.21 -2.83 14.57
C ARG A 85 -36.33 -2.95 13.32
N SER A 86 -35.61 -1.88 12.93
CA SER A 86 -34.76 -1.87 11.72
C SER A 86 -33.35 -2.41 11.91
N VAL A 87 -32.98 -2.80 13.14
CA VAL A 87 -31.60 -3.16 13.52
C VAL A 87 -31.42 -4.68 13.72
N ARG A 88 -32.50 -5.48 13.59
CA ARG A 88 -32.37 -6.94 13.74
C ARG A 88 -31.63 -7.58 12.58
N ILE A 89 -30.73 -8.49 12.92
CA ILE A 89 -30.07 -9.34 11.94
C ILE A 89 -31.06 -10.38 11.42
N HIS A 90 -31.02 -10.58 10.10
CA HIS A 90 -31.70 -11.70 9.45
C HIS A 90 -30.66 -12.75 9.03
N ALA A 91 -30.07 -13.44 10.00
CA ALA A 91 -29.13 -14.52 9.74
C ALA A 91 -29.89 -15.87 9.64
N PRO A 92 -29.54 -16.72 8.67
CA PRO A 92 -30.17 -18.05 8.54
C PRO A 92 -29.61 -19.06 9.55
N THR A 93 -28.51 -18.76 10.21
CA THR A 93 -27.82 -19.64 11.17
C THR A 93 -27.82 -19.04 12.57
N LYS A 94 -27.73 -19.87 13.60
CA LYS A 94 -27.67 -19.43 14.98
C LYS A 94 -26.34 -18.74 15.32
N GLN A 95 -25.25 -19.20 14.70
CA GLN A 95 -23.92 -18.64 14.90
C GLN A 95 -23.70 -17.42 13.99
N VAL A 96 -23.37 -16.29 14.59
CA VAL A 96 -23.09 -15.04 13.87
C VAL A 96 -21.67 -14.59 14.20
N LEU A 97 -20.81 -14.58 13.19
CA LEU A 97 -19.42 -14.12 13.30
C LEU A 97 -19.25 -12.78 12.59
N TYR A 98 -18.82 -11.77 13.34
CA TYR A 98 -18.38 -10.50 12.80
C TYR A 98 -16.89 -10.51 12.54
N LEU A 99 -16.49 -10.07 11.36
CA LEU A 99 -15.09 -9.84 10.99
C LEU A 99 -14.93 -8.35 10.72
N CYS A 100 -14.29 -7.63 11.64
CA CYS A 100 -14.19 -6.17 11.55
C CYS A 100 -12.92 -5.61 12.17
N ARG A 101 -12.61 -4.37 11.79
CA ARG A 101 -11.60 -3.57 12.49
C ARG A 101 -12.12 -3.08 13.84
N PRO A 102 -11.23 -2.83 14.83
CA PRO A 102 -11.63 -2.37 16.17
C PRO A 102 -12.04 -0.89 16.16
N GLU A 103 -13.03 -0.55 15.34
CA GLU A 103 -13.53 0.81 15.15
C GLU A 103 -14.83 1.04 15.91
N PRO A 104 -15.02 2.23 16.52
CA PRO A 104 -16.22 2.54 17.31
C PRO A 104 -17.55 2.32 16.58
N ARG A 105 -17.59 2.58 15.26
CA ARG A 105 -18.79 2.37 14.42
C ARG A 105 -19.23 0.90 14.42
N TRP A 106 -18.28 -0.02 14.24
CA TRP A 106 -18.59 -1.45 14.19
C TRP A 106 -18.98 -2.01 15.57
N ILE A 107 -18.32 -1.50 16.63
CA ILE A 107 -18.66 -1.91 18.00
C ILE A 107 -20.08 -1.46 18.36
N LYS A 108 -20.47 -0.24 17.98
CA LYS A 108 -21.85 0.28 18.15
C LYS A 108 -22.86 -0.57 17.36
N THR A 109 -22.53 -0.94 16.12
CA THR A 109 -23.39 -1.79 15.27
C THR A 109 -23.59 -3.17 15.90
N ILE A 110 -22.52 -3.84 16.34
CA ILE A 110 -22.60 -5.15 17.01
C ILE A 110 -23.45 -5.05 18.28
N LEU A 111 -23.22 -4.01 19.08
CA LEU A 111 -24.01 -3.77 20.29
C LEU A 111 -25.49 -3.53 19.99
N ALA A 112 -25.80 -2.76 18.94
CA ALA A 112 -27.18 -2.51 18.52
C ALA A 112 -27.89 -3.80 18.10
N HIS A 113 -27.22 -4.68 17.37
CA HIS A 113 -27.74 -5.99 17.02
C HIS A 113 -28.00 -6.88 18.26
N TYR A 114 -27.04 -6.90 19.19
CA TYR A 114 -27.17 -7.64 20.44
C TYR A 114 -28.36 -7.14 21.29
N ILE A 115 -28.50 -5.82 21.47
CA ILE A 115 -29.60 -5.22 22.22
C ILE A 115 -30.94 -5.53 21.55
N ALA A 116 -31.05 -5.40 20.23
CA ALA A 116 -32.28 -5.71 19.49
C ALA A 116 -32.72 -7.17 19.62
N ASP A 117 -31.76 -8.11 19.65
CA ASP A 117 -32.02 -9.52 19.90
C ASP A 117 -32.45 -9.77 21.34
N ARG A 118 -31.78 -9.12 22.31
CA ARG A 118 -32.10 -9.21 23.73
C ARG A 118 -33.50 -8.68 24.04
N ASP A 119 -33.87 -7.52 23.46
CA ASP A 119 -35.20 -6.92 23.63
C ASP A 119 -36.30 -7.80 23.02
N ALA A 120 -36.02 -8.48 21.94
CA ALA A 120 -36.95 -9.38 21.28
C ALA A 120 -37.16 -10.71 22.02
N SER A 121 -36.08 -11.25 22.60
CA SER A 121 -36.10 -12.53 23.32
C SER A 121 -36.62 -12.39 24.77
N GLY A 122 -36.58 -11.16 25.34
CA GLY A 122 -36.91 -10.91 26.75
C GLY A 122 -35.73 -11.16 27.69
N ASN A 123 -35.75 -10.52 28.86
CA ASN A 123 -34.56 -10.46 29.76
C ASN A 123 -34.08 -11.83 30.28
N ASP A 124 -34.97 -12.84 30.40
CA ASP A 124 -34.66 -14.16 30.96
C ASP A 124 -34.62 -15.28 29.91
N ALA A 125 -34.92 -14.99 28.65
CA ALA A 125 -34.92 -15.98 27.58
C ALA A 125 -33.51 -16.07 26.91
N PRO A 126 -33.14 -17.25 26.37
CA PRO A 126 -31.91 -17.36 25.59
C PRO A 126 -31.98 -16.47 24.34
N LEU A 127 -30.84 -15.90 23.96
CA LEU A 127 -30.71 -15.12 22.72
C LEU A 127 -31.00 -15.99 21.49
N GLU A 128 -31.57 -15.40 20.46
CA GLU A 128 -31.80 -16.08 19.17
C GLU A 128 -30.48 -16.44 18.52
N PHE A 129 -29.47 -15.56 18.66
CA PHE A 129 -28.14 -15.74 18.05
C PHE A 129 -27.02 -15.86 19.10
N GLU A 130 -25.97 -16.59 18.72
CA GLU A 130 -24.70 -16.64 19.45
C GLU A 130 -23.68 -15.75 18.72
N TYR A 131 -23.20 -14.72 19.43
CA TYR A 131 -22.36 -13.67 18.87
C TYR A 131 -20.89 -13.95 19.05
N SER A 132 -20.15 -13.88 17.95
CA SER A 132 -18.68 -13.96 17.92
C SER A 132 -18.13 -12.79 17.11
N VAL A 133 -16.99 -12.23 17.53
CA VAL A 133 -16.32 -11.13 16.87
C VAL A 133 -14.85 -11.46 16.70
N ALA A 134 -14.35 -11.43 15.47
CA ALA A 134 -12.94 -11.52 15.12
C ALA A 134 -12.45 -10.13 14.72
N PHE A 135 -11.58 -9.56 15.55
CA PHE A 135 -10.98 -8.24 15.29
C PHE A 135 -9.72 -8.36 14.42
N VAL A 136 -9.63 -7.51 13.39
CA VAL A 136 -8.48 -7.46 12.49
C VAL A 136 -7.74 -6.13 12.68
N PRO A 137 -6.43 -6.12 12.92
CA PRO A 137 -5.62 -7.30 13.26
C PRO A 137 -5.81 -7.77 14.71
N ARG A 138 -6.31 -6.91 15.61
CA ARG A 138 -6.45 -7.19 17.05
C ARG A 138 -7.54 -6.33 17.68
N ARG A 139 -8.15 -6.83 18.75
CA ARG A 139 -9.02 -6.03 19.62
C ARG A 139 -8.20 -4.96 20.36
N THR A 140 -8.83 -3.83 20.63
CA THR A 140 -8.29 -2.79 21.52
C THR A 140 -8.93 -2.88 22.89
N GLU A 141 -8.23 -2.45 23.94
CA GLU A 141 -8.81 -2.40 25.29
C GLU A 141 -10.07 -1.49 25.33
N ALA A 142 -10.10 -0.45 24.51
CA ALA A 142 -11.27 0.41 24.36
C ALA A 142 -12.52 -0.38 23.89
N CYS A 143 -12.37 -1.32 22.98
CA CYS A 143 -13.45 -2.20 22.51
C CYS A 143 -13.95 -3.10 23.66
N VAL A 144 -13.04 -3.72 24.40
CA VAL A 144 -13.37 -4.60 25.53
C VAL A 144 -14.10 -3.83 26.63
N GLN A 145 -13.62 -2.63 26.98
CA GLN A 145 -14.27 -1.77 27.98
C GLN A 145 -15.65 -1.30 27.54
N PHE A 146 -15.83 -1.05 26.23
CA PHE A 146 -17.13 -0.66 25.69
C PHE A 146 -18.16 -1.79 25.86
N PHE A 147 -17.83 -3.04 25.51
CA PHE A 147 -18.70 -4.19 25.74
C PHE A 147 -18.92 -4.46 27.24
N ARG A 148 -17.90 -4.28 28.09
CA ARG A 148 -18.03 -4.39 29.55
C ARG A 148 -19.00 -3.37 30.11
N LYS A 149 -18.93 -2.10 29.69
CA LYS A 149 -19.83 -1.02 30.12
C LYS A 149 -21.29 -1.30 29.80
N HIS A 150 -21.56 -2.01 28.72
CA HIS A 150 -22.91 -2.38 28.29
C HIS A 150 -23.35 -3.78 28.75
N GLY A 151 -22.56 -4.44 29.60
CA GLY A 151 -22.92 -5.73 30.21
C GLY A 151 -22.96 -6.94 29.27
N CYS A 152 -22.44 -6.80 28.04
CA CYS A 152 -22.49 -7.87 27.03
C CYS A 152 -21.17 -8.63 26.86
N LEU A 153 -20.15 -8.34 27.69
CA LEU A 153 -18.82 -8.93 27.55
C LEU A 153 -18.81 -10.46 27.63
N GLN A 154 -19.67 -11.05 28.47
CA GLN A 154 -19.76 -12.52 28.64
C GLN A 154 -20.60 -13.21 27.56
N ALA A 155 -21.41 -12.44 26.81
CA ALA A 155 -22.30 -12.95 25.79
C ALA A 155 -21.68 -12.92 24.38
N ILE A 156 -20.51 -12.32 24.23
CA ILE A 156 -19.84 -12.16 22.93
C ILE A 156 -18.45 -12.81 23.00
N ASN A 157 -18.21 -13.80 22.16
CA ASN A 157 -16.90 -14.40 22.01
C ASN A 157 -16.00 -13.46 21.20
N MET A 158 -14.81 -13.12 21.69
CA MET A 158 -13.89 -12.20 21.03
C MET A 158 -12.60 -12.89 20.64
N PHE A 159 -12.23 -12.79 19.38
CA PHE A 159 -11.01 -13.35 18.80
C PHE A 159 -10.15 -12.23 18.23
N ASP A 160 -8.85 -12.46 18.20
CA ASP A 160 -7.88 -11.63 17.51
C ASP A 160 -7.44 -12.37 16.23
N LEU A 161 -7.67 -11.79 15.07
CA LEU A 161 -7.19 -12.34 13.80
C LEU A 161 -5.94 -11.59 13.38
N GLY A 162 -4.78 -12.19 13.62
CA GLY A 162 -3.46 -11.61 13.33
C GLY A 162 -3.17 -11.47 11.83
N LEU A 163 -4.09 -10.88 11.08
CA LEU A 163 -3.88 -10.48 9.68
C LEU A 163 -3.16 -9.13 9.68
N GLU A 164 -1.86 -9.16 9.92
CA GLU A 164 -1.06 -7.94 10.02
C GLU A 164 -0.62 -7.48 8.64
N PHE A 165 -0.14 -8.39 7.77
CA PHE A 165 0.19 -8.09 6.37
C PHE A 165 -0.71 -8.86 5.41
N SER A 166 -1.27 -8.13 4.45
CA SER A 166 -1.82 -8.68 3.22
C SER A 166 -0.73 -8.73 2.16
N VAL A 167 -0.52 -9.88 1.55
CA VAL A 167 0.43 -10.05 0.44
C VAL A 167 -0.28 -9.63 -0.84
N ILE A 168 -0.03 -8.40 -1.29
CA ILE A 168 -0.62 -7.87 -2.54
C ILE A 168 0.08 -8.49 -3.74
N ASN A 169 1.41 -8.46 -3.70
CA ASN A 169 2.31 -9.09 -4.66
C ASN A 169 3.46 -9.76 -3.88
N PRO A 170 4.22 -10.67 -4.50
CA PRO A 170 5.37 -11.30 -3.82
C PRO A 170 6.41 -10.33 -3.28
N ASP A 171 6.47 -9.12 -3.82
CA ASP A 171 7.38 -8.04 -3.45
C ASP A 171 6.68 -6.89 -2.68
N VAL A 172 5.35 -6.97 -2.46
CA VAL A 172 4.57 -5.89 -1.83
C VAL A 172 3.67 -6.43 -0.72
N LEU A 173 3.91 -5.94 0.49
CA LEU A 173 3.16 -6.20 1.71
C LEU A 173 2.40 -4.94 2.16
N SER A 174 1.13 -5.06 2.47
CA SER A 174 0.32 -3.93 2.95
C SER A 174 -0.47 -4.30 4.20
N LEU A 175 -0.61 -3.36 5.16
CA LEU A 175 -1.53 -3.53 6.29
C LEU A 175 -2.98 -3.29 5.87
N GLU A 176 -3.18 -2.80 4.66
CA GLU A 176 -4.50 -2.45 4.09
C GLU A 176 -5.35 -1.60 5.06
N ASP A 177 -4.70 -0.61 5.72
CA ASP A 177 -5.39 0.37 6.55
C ASP A 177 -5.60 1.68 5.76
N PRO A 178 -6.74 1.85 5.08
CA PRO A 178 -6.99 3.01 4.22
C PRO A 178 -7.08 4.32 5.00
N LEU A 179 -7.35 4.25 6.31
CA LEU A 179 -7.44 5.42 7.18
C LEU A 179 -6.12 5.75 7.89
N ALA A 180 -5.05 4.97 7.65
CA ALA A 180 -3.76 5.18 8.32
C ALA A 180 -3.22 6.60 8.13
N TRP A 181 -3.29 7.14 6.90
CA TRP A 181 -2.88 8.50 6.61
C TRP A 181 -3.62 9.52 7.48
N ARG A 182 -4.95 9.49 7.47
CA ARG A 182 -5.80 10.40 8.25
C ARG A 182 -5.52 10.28 9.74
N ARG A 183 -5.52 9.05 10.28
CA ARG A 183 -5.30 8.79 11.71
C ARG A 183 -3.96 9.36 12.17
N LEU A 184 -2.89 9.09 11.43
CA LEU A 184 -1.54 9.51 11.79
C LEU A 184 -1.32 11.01 11.69
N PHE A 185 -1.82 11.65 10.62
CA PHE A 185 -1.40 13.01 10.28
C PHE A 185 -2.47 14.07 10.54
N LEU A 186 -3.75 13.72 10.56
CA LEU A 186 -4.84 14.63 10.88
C LEU A 186 -5.36 14.46 12.31
N ASP A 187 -5.65 13.21 12.69
CA ASP A 187 -6.28 12.89 13.98
C ASP A 187 -5.25 12.73 15.11
N GLY A 188 -3.96 12.51 14.79
CA GLY A 188 -2.88 12.26 15.76
C GLY A 188 -2.99 10.91 16.46
N ASP A 189 -3.74 9.96 15.88
CA ASP A 189 -3.88 8.60 16.38
C ASP A 189 -2.70 7.74 15.92
N HIS A 190 -1.93 7.23 16.86
CA HIS A 190 -0.75 6.40 16.61
C HIS A 190 -1.04 4.88 16.58
N THR A 191 -2.30 4.47 16.62
CA THR A 191 -2.69 3.05 16.52
C THR A 191 -2.11 2.36 15.26
N PRO A 192 -2.11 2.99 14.06
CA PRO A 192 -1.47 2.39 12.89
C PRO A 192 0.03 2.12 13.06
N LEU A 193 0.78 2.93 13.83
CA LEU A 193 2.19 2.66 14.14
C LEU A 193 2.37 1.42 15.02
N PHE A 194 1.46 1.23 15.98
CA PHE A 194 1.49 0.05 16.82
C PHE A 194 1.23 -1.22 16.01
N HIS A 195 0.26 -1.21 15.09
CA HIS A 195 0.00 -2.32 14.18
C HIS A 195 1.20 -2.57 13.24
N ALA A 196 1.82 -1.50 12.71
CA ALA A 196 3.01 -1.60 11.88
C ALA A 196 4.20 -2.20 12.64
N ALA A 197 4.41 -1.82 13.91
CA ALA A 197 5.46 -2.40 14.74
C ALA A 197 5.23 -3.91 14.97
N HIS A 198 3.99 -4.34 15.21
CA HIS A 198 3.65 -5.76 15.33
C HIS A 198 3.87 -6.53 14.03
N ALA A 199 3.49 -5.95 12.89
CA ALA A 199 3.71 -6.54 11.58
C ALA A 199 5.21 -6.74 11.30
N LEU A 200 6.04 -5.73 11.60
CA LEU A 200 7.50 -5.84 11.50
C LEU A 200 8.08 -6.85 12.50
N MET A 201 7.50 -6.98 13.71
CA MET A 201 7.87 -8.04 14.65
C MET A 201 7.58 -9.43 14.10
N THR A 202 6.46 -9.60 13.39
CA THR A 202 6.14 -10.87 12.71
C THR A 202 7.19 -11.23 11.67
N LEU A 203 7.67 -10.25 10.87
CA LEU A 203 8.80 -10.47 9.96
C LEU A 203 10.07 -10.91 10.71
N GLN A 204 10.40 -10.26 11.84
CA GLN A 204 11.57 -10.65 12.65
C GLN A 204 11.43 -12.03 13.27
N ARG A 205 10.22 -12.44 13.67
CA ARG A 205 9.97 -13.81 14.19
C ARG A 205 10.19 -14.87 13.12
N MET A 206 9.86 -14.56 11.86
CA MET A 206 9.98 -15.50 10.74
C MET A 206 11.39 -15.59 10.18
N TRP A 207 12.09 -14.46 10.00
CA TRP A 207 13.37 -14.41 9.30
C TRP A 207 14.56 -13.99 10.16
N GLY A 208 14.32 -13.52 11.38
CA GLY A 208 15.34 -13.01 12.28
C GLY A 208 15.36 -11.48 12.34
N VAL A 209 16.15 -10.95 13.27
CA VAL A 209 16.23 -9.51 13.56
C VAL A 209 16.85 -8.76 12.39
N PHE A 210 16.28 -7.62 12.03
CA PHE A 210 16.88 -6.73 11.03
C PHE A 210 18.29 -6.30 11.46
N PRO A 211 19.33 -6.62 10.68
CA PRO A 211 20.71 -6.30 11.08
C PRO A 211 20.98 -4.81 11.21
N ARG A 212 20.29 -4.01 10.41
CA ARG A 212 20.37 -2.55 10.39
C ARG A 212 19.01 -1.94 10.14
N ILE A 213 18.71 -0.84 10.82
CA ILE A 213 17.49 -0.05 10.64
C ILE A 213 17.89 1.38 10.32
N VAL A 214 17.52 1.86 9.14
CA VAL A 214 17.82 3.22 8.66
C VAL A 214 16.50 3.90 8.30
N GLY A 215 16.36 5.19 8.58
CA GLY A 215 15.13 5.84 8.15
C GLY A 215 15.11 7.34 8.29
N LYS A 216 14.03 7.91 7.76
CA LYS A 216 13.75 9.33 7.71
C LYS A 216 12.30 9.63 8.02
N GLY A 217 12.07 10.58 8.92
CA GLY A 217 10.75 11.04 9.34
C GLY A 217 10.50 10.83 10.82
N ASP A 218 9.62 11.65 11.40
CA ASP A 218 9.35 11.63 12.84
C ASP A 218 8.51 10.41 13.25
N LEU A 219 7.50 10.05 12.44
CA LEU A 219 6.70 8.85 12.68
C LEU A 219 7.49 7.57 12.35
N ALA A 220 8.39 7.62 11.37
CA ALA A 220 9.31 6.53 11.08
C ALA A 220 10.22 6.25 12.29
N ASN A 221 10.76 7.29 12.93
CA ASN A 221 11.56 7.15 14.14
C ASN A 221 10.74 6.55 15.30
N ARG A 222 9.52 7.04 15.52
CA ARG A 222 8.61 6.47 16.55
C ARG A 222 8.27 5.02 16.30
N LEU A 223 8.05 4.62 15.04
CA LEU A 223 7.83 3.22 14.67
C LEU A 223 9.02 2.35 15.07
N CYS A 224 10.24 2.82 14.81
CA CYS A 224 11.46 2.09 15.15
C CYS A 224 11.63 1.96 16.67
N ASP A 225 11.34 3.03 17.42
CA ASP A 225 11.36 2.98 18.89
C ASP A 225 10.35 1.96 19.44
N LEU A 226 9.13 1.92 18.88
CA LEU A 226 8.11 0.92 19.24
C LEU A 226 8.57 -0.50 18.90
N LEU A 227 9.14 -0.72 17.71
CA LEU A 227 9.66 -2.02 17.30
C LEU A 227 10.77 -2.52 18.25
N LEU A 228 11.73 -1.66 18.58
CA LEU A 228 12.82 -1.99 19.49
C LEU A 228 12.31 -2.23 20.91
N ARG A 229 11.28 -1.52 21.34
CA ARG A 229 10.63 -1.71 22.64
C ARG A 229 9.87 -3.03 22.69
N GLN A 230 9.03 -3.32 21.72
CA GLN A 230 8.29 -4.59 21.64
C GLN A 230 9.23 -5.80 21.63
N ARG A 231 10.36 -5.72 20.89
CA ARG A 231 11.38 -6.77 20.93
C ARG A 231 11.96 -6.96 22.32
N ARG A 232 12.32 -5.89 23.04
CA ARG A 232 12.86 -5.98 24.41
C ARG A 232 11.85 -6.56 25.38
N GLU A 233 10.59 -6.14 25.31
CA GLU A 233 9.50 -6.66 26.13
C GLU A 233 9.29 -8.15 25.88
N PHE A 234 9.32 -8.57 24.62
CA PHE A 234 9.19 -9.98 24.25
C PHE A 234 10.35 -10.82 24.80
N LEU A 235 11.59 -10.37 24.66
CA LEU A 235 12.76 -11.08 25.18
C LEU A 235 12.76 -11.16 26.70
N ALA A 236 12.35 -10.09 27.40
CA ALA A 236 12.27 -10.08 28.86
C ALA A 236 11.23 -11.09 29.40
N THR A 237 10.10 -11.23 28.68
CA THR A 237 9.07 -12.22 29.09
C THR A 237 9.49 -13.67 28.82
N ASP A 238 10.32 -13.91 27.80
CA ASP A 238 10.89 -15.24 27.52
C ASP A 238 11.92 -15.66 28.59
N ASP A 239 12.71 -14.72 29.12
CA ASP A 239 13.71 -14.98 30.14
C ASP A 239 13.09 -15.25 31.53
N GLU A 240 11.97 -14.60 31.88
CA GLU A 240 11.28 -14.78 33.18
C GLU A 240 10.45 -16.06 33.23
N ASP A 241 9.84 -16.47 32.13
CA ASP A 241 8.92 -17.62 32.07
C ASP A 241 9.57 -18.91 31.55
N GLY A 242 10.89 -19.02 31.50
CA GLY A 242 11.78 -20.15 31.13
C GLY A 242 11.18 -21.46 30.56
N ASN A 243 9.84 -21.60 30.56
CA ASN A 243 9.08 -22.74 30.02
C ASN A 243 7.58 -22.50 29.80
N ALA A 244 7.01 -21.29 30.07
CA ALA A 244 5.55 -21.20 30.26
C ALA A 244 4.74 -20.62 29.08
N ARG A 245 5.35 -20.01 28.08
CA ARG A 245 4.60 -19.36 26.98
C ARG A 245 4.72 -19.99 25.59
N VAL A 246 5.64 -20.89 25.43
CA VAL A 246 5.65 -21.75 24.24
C VAL A 246 4.92 -23.03 24.64
N ARG A 247 3.77 -23.34 24.01
CA ARG A 247 3.16 -24.66 24.15
C ARG A 247 4.21 -25.71 23.84
N SER A 248 4.07 -26.90 24.38
CA SER A 248 4.99 -28.03 24.14
C SER A 248 5.19 -28.36 22.65
N ASP A 249 4.38 -27.76 21.75
CA ASP A 249 4.45 -27.84 20.30
C ASP A 249 5.20 -26.65 19.65
N GLY A 250 5.73 -25.71 20.43
CA GLY A 250 6.46 -24.54 19.91
C GLY A 250 5.58 -23.40 19.42
N THR A 251 4.28 -23.40 19.72
CA THR A 251 3.34 -22.36 19.27
C THR A 251 3.14 -21.27 20.32
N ASP A 252 3.09 -19.99 19.88
CA ASP A 252 2.71 -18.85 20.72
C ASP A 252 1.22 -18.99 21.08
N PRO A 253 0.85 -19.02 22.38
CA PRO A 253 -0.55 -19.17 22.79
C PRO A 253 -1.45 -18.01 22.39
N PHE A 254 -0.88 -16.84 22.02
CA PHE A 254 -1.65 -15.66 21.61
C PHE A 254 -1.79 -15.52 20.10
N THR A 255 -0.82 -16.03 19.33
CA THR A 255 -0.79 -15.88 17.87
C THR A 255 -0.89 -17.22 17.14
N GLY A 256 -0.84 -18.36 17.85
CA GLY A 256 -0.86 -19.69 17.22
C GLY A 256 0.37 -20.00 16.33
N THR A 257 1.32 -19.06 16.24
CA THR A 257 2.50 -19.22 15.40
C THR A 257 3.51 -20.16 16.02
N GLN A 258 4.13 -21.01 15.21
CA GLN A 258 5.39 -21.66 15.59
C GLN A 258 6.45 -20.56 15.78
N VAL A 259 6.63 -20.12 17.00
CA VAL A 259 7.67 -19.18 17.39
C VAL A 259 8.92 -19.97 17.68
N ASN A 260 9.94 -19.75 16.87
CA ASN A 260 11.27 -20.15 17.26
C ASN A 260 11.89 -18.95 18.02
N PRO A 261 11.82 -18.90 19.36
CA PRO A 261 12.29 -17.75 20.15
C PRO A 261 13.77 -17.46 19.90
N THR A 262 14.53 -18.47 19.46
CA THR A 262 15.94 -18.33 19.10
C THR A 262 16.18 -17.40 17.89
N ARG A 263 15.16 -17.13 17.05
CA ARG A 263 15.33 -16.24 15.89
C ARG A 263 15.40 -14.76 16.30
N LEU A 264 14.73 -14.35 17.36
CA LEU A 264 14.79 -12.96 17.85
C LEU A 264 16.12 -12.59 18.52
N HIS A 265 16.97 -13.57 18.80
CA HIS A 265 18.34 -13.36 19.26
C HIS A 265 19.36 -13.33 18.11
N LYS A 266 18.97 -13.80 16.92
CA LYS A 266 19.85 -13.93 15.77
C LYS A 266 19.51 -12.91 14.68
N PRO A 267 20.51 -12.32 14.03
CA PRO A 267 20.26 -11.48 12.87
C PRO A 267 19.67 -12.30 11.71
N ALA A 268 18.83 -11.64 10.92
CA ALA A 268 18.32 -12.24 9.68
C ALA A 268 19.48 -12.55 8.72
N THR A 269 19.39 -13.69 8.03
CA THR A 269 20.41 -14.16 7.08
C THR A 269 20.07 -13.76 5.63
N GLU A 270 18.81 -13.53 5.33
CA GLU A 270 18.30 -13.20 4.00
C GLU A 270 17.97 -11.70 3.86
N ILE A 271 17.66 -11.04 4.99
CA ILE A 271 17.34 -9.61 5.05
C ILE A 271 18.55 -8.86 5.58
N ASP A 272 19.04 -7.88 4.83
CA ASP A 272 20.22 -7.09 5.19
C ASP A 272 19.89 -5.83 5.99
N ALA A 273 18.74 -5.22 5.73
CA ALA A 273 18.30 -4.03 6.43
C ALA A 273 16.79 -3.78 6.34
N LEU A 274 16.31 -2.94 7.25
CA LEU A 274 15.03 -2.27 7.19
C LEU A 274 15.24 -0.78 6.94
N VAL A 275 14.66 -0.24 5.87
CA VAL A 275 14.59 1.20 5.59
C VAL A 275 13.18 1.67 5.90
N VAL A 276 13.02 2.67 6.79
CA VAL A 276 11.70 3.20 7.17
C VAL A 276 11.57 4.64 6.73
N LEU A 277 10.54 4.93 5.97
CA LEU A 277 10.24 6.27 5.47
C LEU A 277 8.85 6.72 5.93
N ASP A 278 8.77 7.97 6.36
CA ASP A 278 7.52 8.64 6.73
C ASP A 278 6.99 9.40 5.51
N ARG A 279 5.69 9.31 5.25
CA ARG A 279 5.06 9.98 4.11
C ARG A 279 5.26 11.49 4.10
N THR A 280 5.44 12.13 5.27
CA THR A 280 5.72 13.58 5.34
C THR A 280 7.08 13.96 4.76
N VAL A 281 7.99 13.00 4.58
CA VAL A 281 9.28 13.21 3.92
C VAL A 281 9.08 13.49 2.44
N ASP A 282 8.10 12.86 1.81
CA ASP A 282 7.80 13.05 0.39
C ASP A 282 6.28 13.10 0.15
N LEU A 283 5.71 14.30 0.23
CA LEU A 283 4.32 14.56 -0.18
C LEU A 283 4.22 14.92 -1.66
N THR A 284 5.34 15.22 -2.32
CA THR A 284 5.37 15.54 -3.75
C THR A 284 4.91 14.36 -4.58
N THR A 285 5.50 13.19 -4.33
CA THR A 285 5.24 11.97 -5.13
C THR A 285 3.77 11.58 -5.18
N PRO A 286 3.00 11.44 -4.09
CA PRO A 286 1.58 11.10 -4.20
C PRO A 286 0.71 12.24 -4.75
N LEU A 287 1.17 13.50 -4.68
CA LEU A 287 0.44 14.64 -5.27
C LEU A 287 0.67 14.76 -6.78
N LEU A 288 1.65 14.08 -7.35
CA LEU A 288 1.85 14.01 -8.80
C LEU A 288 0.96 12.94 -9.42
N THR A 289 0.58 13.15 -10.68
CA THR A 289 -0.13 12.15 -11.48
C THR A 289 0.83 11.04 -11.86
N GLN A 290 0.49 9.80 -11.51
CA GLN A 290 1.32 8.64 -11.82
C GLN A 290 1.29 8.34 -13.32
N LEU A 291 2.45 8.18 -13.94
CA LEU A 291 2.56 7.92 -15.38
C LEU A 291 2.93 6.47 -15.72
N THR A 292 3.17 5.62 -14.72
CA THR A 292 3.27 4.17 -14.93
C THR A 292 1.89 3.58 -15.19
N TYR A 293 1.81 2.47 -15.94
CA TYR A 293 0.52 1.88 -16.32
C TYR A 293 -0.33 1.50 -15.09
N GLU A 294 0.24 0.76 -14.12
CA GLU A 294 -0.46 0.38 -12.89
C GLU A 294 -0.83 1.60 -12.05
N GLY A 295 0.09 2.58 -11.93
CA GLY A 295 -0.16 3.81 -11.21
C GLY A 295 -1.24 4.70 -11.85
N LEU A 296 -1.29 4.77 -13.17
CA LEU A 296 -2.31 5.54 -13.88
C LEU A 296 -3.70 4.87 -13.78
N ILE A 297 -3.75 3.54 -13.81
CA ILE A 297 -5.00 2.81 -13.50
C ILE A 297 -5.49 3.18 -12.10
N ASP A 298 -4.60 3.22 -11.12
CA ASP A 298 -4.95 3.57 -9.74
C ASP A 298 -5.46 5.01 -9.62
N ASP A 299 -4.78 5.98 -10.26
CA ASP A 299 -5.19 7.39 -10.24
C ASP A 299 -6.55 7.64 -10.91
N VAL A 300 -6.88 6.93 -12.00
CA VAL A 300 -8.09 7.17 -12.81
C VAL A 300 -9.26 6.29 -12.39
N MET A 301 -9.00 5.00 -12.10
CA MET A 301 -10.04 4.00 -11.85
C MET A 301 -10.08 3.53 -10.39
N GLY A 302 -8.95 3.63 -9.67
CA GLY A 302 -8.77 3.16 -8.30
C GLY A 302 -8.53 1.65 -8.22
N ILE A 303 -7.42 1.26 -7.60
CA ILE A 303 -7.09 -0.13 -7.29
C ILE A 303 -7.24 -0.34 -5.78
N SER A 304 -8.05 -1.29 -5.36
CA SER A 304 -8.25 -1.61 -3.94
C SER A 304 -7.78 -3.03 -3.65
N SER A 305 -6.75 -3.18 -2.80
CA SER A 305 -6.15 -4.48 -2.42
C SER A 305 -5.75 -5.33 -3.64
N GLY A 306 -5.24 -4.70 -4.71
CA GLY A 306 -4.87 -5.38 -5.96
C GLY A 306 -6.05 -5.74 -6.86
N PHE A 307 -7.26 -5.26 -6.58
CA PHE A 307 -8.44 -5.48 -7.40
C PHE A 307 -8.91 -4.21 -8.09
N LEU A 308 -9.33 -4.35 -9.35
CA LEU A 308 -9.92 -3.31 -10.17
C LEU A 308 -11.39 -3.63 -10.45
N ASN A 309 -12.27 -2.63 -10.37
CA ASN A 309 -13.65 -2.75 -10.80
C ASN A 309 -13.78 -2.35 -12.26
N VAL A 310 -14.17 -3.29 -13.12
CA VAL A 310 -14.31 -3.09 -14.56
C VAL A 310 -15.72 -3.41 -15.02
N ASP A 311 -16.11 -2.91 -16.19
CA ASP A 311 -17.35 -3.32 -16.84
C ASP A 311 -17.26 -4.81 -17.21
N SER A 312 -18.32 -5.58 -16.93
CA SER A 312 -18.37 -7.02 -17.22
C SER A 312 -18.17 -7.35 -18.71
N SER A 313 -18.45 -6.41 -19.61
CA SER A 313 -18.23 -6.55 -21.06
C SER A 313 -16.75 -6.67 -21.43
N TRP A 314 -15.84 -6.09 -20.62
CA TRP A 314 -14.39 -6.16 -20.86
C TRP A 314 -13.81 -7.55 -20.62
N VAL A 315 -14.42 -8.30 -19.71
CA VAL A 315 -13.93 -9.64 -19.30
C VAL A 315 -14.58 -10.78 -20.12
N GLY A 316 -15.44 -10.46 -21.11
CA GLY A 316 -16.03 -11.47 -21.98
C GLY A 316 -17.08 -12.38 -21.30
N ALA A 317 -17.61 -11.97 -20.16
CA ALA A 317 -18.73 -12.68 -19.52
C ALA A 317 -19.96 -12.64 -20.42
N ALA A 318 -20.47 -13.82 -20.74
CA ALA A 318 -21.59 -14.03 -21.64
C ALA A 318 -22.81 -13.17 -21.29
N GLN A 319 -23.51 -12.75 -22.28
CA GLN A 319 -24.78 -12.06 -22.49
C GLN A 319 -25.88 -12.10 -21.40
N SER A 320 -25.63 -12.62 -20.20
CA SER A 320 -26.60 -12.76 -19.12
C SER A 320 -26.54 -11.68 -18.02
N ALA A 321 -25.49 -10.87 -17.99
CA ALA A 321 -25.43 -9.70 -17.12
C ALA A 321 -25.89 -8.47 -17.91
N GLY A 322 -26.96 -7.79 -17.48
CA GLY A 322 -27.42 -6.57 -18.12
C GLY A 322 -26.30 -5.54 -18.29
N SER A 323 -26.38 -4.74 -19.36
CA SER A 323 -25.45 -3.64 -19.63
C SER A 323 -25.27 -2.80 -18.36
N GLY A 324 -24.01 -2.68 -17.85
CA GLY A 324 -23.66 -1.90 -16.67
C GLY A 324 -23.33 -2.70 -15.40
N ALA A 325 -23.27 -4.04 -15.46
CA ALA A 325 -22.81 -4.83 -14.32
C ALA A 325 -21.29 -4.67 -14.14
N SER A 326 -20.85 -4.19 -12.95
CA SER A 326 -19.45 -4.12 -12.59
C SER A 326 -18.93 -5.49 -12.16
N ARG A 327 -17.71 -5.83 -12.59
CA ARG A 327 -16.99 -7.03 -12.17
C ARG A 327 -15.65 -6.66 -11.55
N ARG A 328 -15.35 -7.29 -10.44
CA ARG A 328 -14.07 -7.15 -9.76
C ARG A 328 -13.05 -8.10 -10.37
N VAL A 329 -11.91 -7.57 -10.82
CA VAL A 329 -10.80 -8.33 -11.45
C VAL A 329 -9.56 -8.13 -10.63
N ARG A 330 -8.80 -9.20 -10.36
CA ARG A 330 -7.51 -9.13 -9.70
C ARG A 330 -6.44 -8.76 -10.72
N LEU A 331 -5.60 -7.78 -10.39
CA LEU A 331 -4.41 -7.42 -11.14
C LEU A 331 -3.21 -8.14 -10.49
N ASP A 332 -2.90 -9.33 -10.97
CA ASP A 332 -1.79 -10.15 -10.45
C ASP A 332 -0.85 -10.56 -11.58
N GLY A 333 0.40 -10.07 -11.51
CA GLY A 333 1.41 -10.41 -12.49
C GLY A 333 1.83 -11.89 -12.51
N ASN A 334 1.48 -12.69 -11.48
CA ASN A 334 1.72 -14.14 -11.51
C ASN A 334 0.70 -14.86 -12.39
N GLU A 335 -0.55 -14.39 -12.36
CA GLU A 335 -1.66 -14.96 -13.14
C GLU A 335 -1.71 -14.38 -14.56
N ASP A 336 -1.28 -13.12 -14.73
CA ASP A 336 -1.26 -12.39 -16.00
C ASP A 336 0.15 -11.95 -16.41
N PRO A 337 0.83 -12.73 -17.27
CA PRO A 337 2.17 -12.39 -17.77
C PRO A 337 2.22 -11.11 -18.60
N LEU A 338 1.12 -10.75 -19.30
CA LEU A 338 1.05 -9.50 -20.06
C LEU A 338 1.05 -8.32 -19.10
N PHE A 339 0.19 -8.36 -18.08
CA PHE A 339 0.17 -7.34 -17.03
C PHE A 339 1.55 -7.19 -16.37
N GLU A 340 2.19 -8.31 -16.00
CA GLU A 340 3.54 -8.31 -15.42
C GLU A 340 4.56 -7.59 -16.31
N SER A 341 4.43 -7.68 -17.62
CA SER A 341 5.37 -7.05 -18.57
C SER A 341 5.13 -5.55 -18.80
N ILE A 342 3.93 -5.03 -18.50
CA ILE A 342 3.55 -3.65 -18.81
C ILE A 342 3.24 -2.80 -17.57
N ARG A 343 3.01 -3.40 -16.39
CA ARG A 343 2.50 -2.69 -15.22
C ARG A 343 3.40 -1.55 -14.74
N ASP A 344 4.72 -1.76 -14.80
CA ASP A 344 5.71 -0.79 -14.34
C ASP A 344 6.18 0.17 -15.45
N ASP A 345 5.74 -0.05 -16.70
CA ASP A 345 6.11 0.79 -17.84
C ASP A 345 5.41 2.15 -17.81
N ASN A 346 6.06 3.15 -18.41
CA ASN A 346 5.40 4.42 -18.69
C ASN A 346 4.24 4.20 -19.68
N PHE A 347 3.10 4.83 -19.39
CA PHE A 347 1.87 4.66 -20.20
C PHE A 347 2.07 4.97 -21.69
N ALA A 348 3.00 5.87 -22.04
CA ALA A 348 3.32 6.23 -23.40
C ALA A 348 3.73 5.04 -24.28
N ILE A 349 4.36 4.01 -23.70
CA ILE A 349 4.84 2.84 -24.46
C ILE A 349 3.91 1.62 -24.38
N VAL A 350 2.90 1.64 -23.52
CA VAL A 350 1.99 0.50 -23.29
C VAL A 350 1.26 0.09 -24.56
N GLY A 351 0.81 1.07 -25.37
CA GLY A 351 0.14 0.78 -26.63
C GLY A 351 1.01 0.00 -27.63
N GLU A 352 2.30 0.33 -27.71
CA GLU A 352 3.25 -0.40 -28.59
C GLU A 352 3.44 -1.85 -28.09
N LYS A 353 3.54 -2.06 -26.77
CA LYS A 353 3.68 -3.41 -26.18
C LYS A 353 2.41 -4.25 -26.35
N LEU A 354 1.22 -3.67 -26.17
CA LEU A 354 -0.05 -4.35 -26.44
C LEU A 354 -0.19 -4.74 -27.93
N HIS A 355 0.23 -3.87 -28.84
CA HIS A 355 0.24 -4.19 -30.27
C HIS A 355 1.22 -5.34 -30.60
N ALA A 356 2.40 -5.34 -30.00
CA ALA A 356 3.37 -6.42 -30.17
C ALA A 356 2.81 -7.75 -29.64
N ALA A 357 2.20 -7.76 -28.44
CA ALA A 357 1.56 -8.93 -27.86
C ALA A 357 0.39 -9.44 -28.72
N ALA A 358 -0.42 -8.55 -29.28
CA ALA A 358 -1.50 -8.93 -30.21
C ALA A 358 -0.96 -9.62 -31.47
N LYS A 359 0.14 -9.11 -32.03
CA LYS A 359 0.79 -9.67 -33.21
C LYS A 359 1.40 -11.06 -32.91
N GLU A 360 2.00 -11.23 -31.75
CA GLU A 360 2.55 -12.52 -31.32
C GLU A 360 1.44 -13.56 -31.13
N LEU A 361 0.36 -13.18 -30.43
CA LEU A 361 -0.79 -14.05 -30.20
C LEU A 361 -1.46 -14.45 -31.53
N SER A 362 -1.55 -13.54 -32.51
CA SER A 362 -2.10 -13.83 -33.85
C SER A 362 -1.25 -14.88 -34.58
N LYS A 363 0.08 -14.76 -34.52
CA LYS A 363 1.00 -15.76 -35.15
C LYS A 363 0.83 -17.14 -34.52
N ASP A 364 0.65 -17.22 -33.20
CA ASP A 364 0.44 -18.48 -32.50
C ASP A 364 -0.89 -19.14 -32.92
N TYR A 365 -1.93 -18.34 -33.20
CA TYR A 365 -3.18 -18.86 -33.75
C TYR A 365 -3.04 -19.31 -35.22
N GLU A 366 -2.26 -18.64 -36.05
CA GLU A 366 -1.99 -19.04 -37.44
C GLU A 366 -1.24 -20.37 -37.54
N GLY A 367 -0.38 -20.67 -36.56
CA GLY A 367 0.31 -21.96 -36.44
C GLY A 367 -0.63 -23.17 -36.37
N ARG A 368 -1.92 -22.96 -36.01
CA ARG A 368 -2.99 -23.99 -36.05
C ARG A 368 -3.21 -24.53 -37.45
N HIS A 369 -3.19 -23.66 -38.48
CA HIS A 369 -3.43 -24.05 -39.85
C HIS A 369 -2.24 -24.75 -40.51
N GLN A 370 -1.08 -24.71 -39.88
CA GLN A 370 0.17 -25.32 -40.34
C GLN A 370 0.49 -26.68 -39.71
N ALA A 371 -0.25 -27.06 -38.64
CA ALA A 371 -0.07 -28.32 -37.96
C ALA A 371 -0.49 -29.49 -38.87
N GLN A 372 0.50 -30.25 -39.38
CA GLN A 372 0.29 -31.37 -40.31
C GLN A 372 0.35 -32.72 -39.59
N THR A 373 0.84 -32.80 -38.36
CA THR A 373 0.97 -34.03 -37.58
C THR A 373 0.06 -34.05 -36.34
N VAL A 374 -0.36 -35.27 -35.93
CA VAL A 374 -1.17 -35.48 -34.71
C VAL A 374 -0.43 -35.00 -33.46
N GLY A 375 0.92 -35.09 -33.47
CA GLY A 375 1.76 -34.61 -32.36
C GLY A 375 1.71 -33.08 -32.24
N GLU A 376 1.77 -32.35 -33.34
CA GLU A 376 1.66 -30.87 -33.38
C GLU A 376 0.25 -30.41 -32.98
N LEU A 377 -0.78 -31.12 -33.44
CA LEU A 377 -2.15 -30.86 -33.06
C LEU A 377 -2.36 -31.04 -31.53
N ARG A 378 -1.78 -32.09 -30.96
CA ARG A 378 -1.84 -32.34 -29.50
C ARG A 378 -1.08 -31.27 -28.71
N ALA A 379 0.09 -30.82 -29.19
CA ALA A 379 0.84 -29.75 -28.61
C ALA A 379 0.07 -28.42 -28.66
N PHE A 380 -0.64 -28.14 -29.78
CA PHE A 380 -1.52 -26.98 -29.93
C PHE A 380 -2.70 -27.04 -28.95
N VAL A 381 -3.40 -28.19 -28.84
CA VAL A 381 -4.53 -28.36 -27.91
C VAL A 381 -4.07 -28.14 -26.46
N ASN A 382 -2.88 -28.59 -26.08
CA ASN A 382 -2.32 -28.34 -24.76
C ASN A 382 -2.02 -26.85 -24.50
N ARG A 383 -1.74 -26.06 -25.54
CA ARG A 383 -1.53 -24.61 -25.46
C ARG A 383 -2.82 -23.78 -25.57
N LEU A 384 -3.93 -24.41 -25.97
CA LEU A 384 -5.18 -23.69 -26.22
C LEU A 384 -5.67 -22.92 -24.98
N GLY A 385 -5.52 -23.48 -23.78
CA GLY A 385 -5.86 -22.83 -22.53
C GLY A 385 -5.06 -21.53 -22.28
N THR A 386 -3.76 -21.58 -22.53
CA THR A 386 -2.87 -20.41 -22.38
C THR A 386 -3.13 -19.35 -23.46
N LEU A 387 -3.50 -19.75 -24.69
CA LEU A 387 -3.88 -18.83 -25.74
C LEU A 387 -5.21 -18.12 -25.44
N GLN A 388 -6.18 -18.84 -24.86
CA GLN A 388 -7.46 -18.26 -24.44
C GLN A 388 -7.29 -17.28 -23.29
N SER A 389 -6.47 -17.61 -22.28
CA SER A 389 -6.17 -16.70 -21.18
C SER A 389 -5.41 -15.47 -21.67
N GLY A 390 -4.41 -15.63 -22.56
CA GLY A 390 -3.69 -14.52 -23.18
C GLY A 390 -4.61 -13.60 -23.99
N HIS A 391 -5.60 -14.16 -24.71
CA HIS A 391 -6.59 -13.36 -25.44
C HIS A 391 -7.52 -12.57 -24.52
N ALA A 392 -7.94 -13.18 -23.39
CA ALA A 392 -8.77 -12.52 -22.40
C ALA A 392 -8.00 -11.37 -21.70
N SER A 393 -6.73 -11.60 -21.36
CA SER A 393 -5.84 -10.60 -20.78
C SER A 393 -5.61 -9.43 -21.77
N LEU A 394 -5.24 -9.73 -23.02
CA LEU A 394 -5.04 -8.69 -24.05
C LEU A 394 -6.30 -7.84 -24.23
N ARG A 395 -7.48 -8.46 -24.30
CA ARG A 395 -8.75 -7.73 -24.40
C ARG A 395 -8.98 -6.81 -23.21
N LEU A 396 -8.78 -7.32 -21.99
CA LEU A 396 -8.94 -6.56 -20.76
C LEU A 396 -8.03 -5.33 -20.76
N HIS A 397 -6.74 -5.52 -21.00
CA HIS A 397 -5.76 -4.43 -21.00
C HIS A 397 -5.95 -3.44 -22.15
N THR A 398 -6.45 -3.89 -23.30
CA THR A 398 -6.84 -2.98 -24.40
C THR A 398 -8.01 -2.09 -23.98
N CYS A 399 -9.07 -2.65 -23.37
CA CYS A 399 -10.21 -1.85 -22.88
C CYS A 399 -9.80 -0.88 -21.76
N ILE A 400 -8.92 -1.30 -20.83
CA ILE A 400 -8.37 -0.41 -19.80
C ILE A 400 -7.61 0.74 -20.47
N THR A 401 -6.71 0.44 -21.41
CA THR A 401 -5.91 1.46 -22.13
C THR A 401 -6.80 2.44 -22.89
N GLU A 402 -7.83 1.97 -23.56
CA GLU A 402 -8.82 2.83 -24.24
C GLU A 402 -9.56 3.74 -23.24
N HIS A 403 -9.88 3.23 -22.05
CA HIS A 403 -10.51 4.04 -21.01
C HIS A 403 -9.55 5.13 -20.50
N LEU A 404 -8.31 4.78 -20.22
CA LEU A 404 -7.28 5.73 -19.78
C LEU A 404 -7.00 6.80 -20.83
N LEU A 405 -6.95 6.45 -22.14
CA LEU A 405 -6.73 7.38 -23.24
C LEU A 405 -7.79 8.49 -23.29
N LYS A 406 -9.04 8.19 -22.94
CA LYS A 406 -10.11 9.22 -22.90
C LYS A 406 -9.80 10.32 -21.88
N THR A 407 -9.16 9.97 -20.76
CA THR A 407 -8.77 10.92 -19.72
C THR A 407 -7.47 11.63 -20.09
N THR A 408 -6.45 10.88 -20.51
CA THR A 408 -5.11 11.41 -20.77
C THR A 408 -5.01 12.30 -22.02
N SER A 409 -5.90 12.12 -23.00
CA SER A 409 -5.95 12.98 -24.20
C SER A 409 -6.69 14.30 -23.99
N SER A 410 -7.22 14.58 -22.80
CA SER A 410 -7.94 15.82 -22.52
C SER A 410 -6.98 17.00 -22.31
N GLU A 411 -7.37 18.20 -22.76
CA GLU A 411 -6.63 19.44 -22.55
C GLU A 411 -6.37 19.72 -21.06
N ARG A 412 -7.37 19.45 -20.23
CA ARG A 412 -7.24 19.56 -18.77
C ARG A 412 -6.16 18.68 -18.19
N PHE A 413 -6.01 17.45 -18.68
CA PHE A 413 -4.98 16.52 -18.21
C PHE A 413 -3.58 17.02 -18.60
N HIS A 414 -3.41 17.53 -19.81
CA HIS A 414 -2.16 18.12 -20.26
C HIS A 414 -1.77 19.35 -19.42
N LEU A 415 -2.72 20.26 -19.17
CA LEU A 415 -2.48 21.44 -18.33
C LEU A 415 -2.12 21.02 -16.88
N LEU A 416 -2.82 20.01 -16.33
CA LEU A 416 -2.52 19.45 -15.01
C LEU A 416 -1.08 18.95 -14.91
N LEU A 417 -0.63 18.17 -15.91
CA LEU A 417 0.75 17.65 -15.98
C LEU A 417 1.78 18.79 -16.12
N GLU A 418 1.51 19.76 -16.97
CA GLU A 418 2.38 20.92 -17.18
C GLU A 418 2.60 21.71 -15.86
N ILE A 419 1.52 22.00 -15.13
CA ILE A 419 1.60 22.65 -13.83
C ILE A 419 2.46 21.82 -12.85
N GLN A 420 2.21 20.51 -12.77
CA GLN A 420 2.95 19.60 -11.90
C GLN A 420 4.45 19.59 -12.23
N GLN A 421 4.81 19.45 -13.49
CA GLN A 421 6.21 19.45 -13.94
C GLN A 421 6.90 20.79 -13.65
N HIS A 422 6.27 21.92 -13.93
CA HIS A 422 6.81 23.23 -13.62
C HIS A 422 7.02 23.45 -12.12
N LEU A 423 6.07 23.03 -11.29
CA LEU A 423 6.20 23.15 -9.83
C LEU A 423 7.37 22.34 -9.30
N VAL A 424 7.49 21.07 -9.73
CA VAL A 424 8.55 20.17 -9.27
C VAL A 424 9.93 20.64 -9.74
N ALA A 425 10.03 21.17 -10.96
CA ALA A 425 11.26 21.78 -11.47
C ALA A 425 11.66 23.08 -10.73
N GLY A 426 10.78 23.59 -9.85
CA GLY A 426 11.05 24.81 -9.07
C GLY A 426 10.79 26.09 -9.84
N ALA A 427 9.93 26.07 -10.85
CA ALA A 427 9.49 27.25 -11.59
C ALA A 427 8.82 28.30 -10.69
N SER A 428 8.74 29.54 -11.14
CA SER A 428 8.12 30.63 -10.38
C SER A 428 6.64 30.35 -10.07
N LEU A 429 6.23 30.66 -8.82
CA LEU A 429 4.89 30.30 -8.30
C LEU A 429 3.76 31.08 -9.00
N GLY A 430 3.98 32.38 -9.35
CA GLY A 430 2.91 33.24 -9.86
C GLY A 430 2.18 32.70 -11.08
N PRO A 431 2.87 32.36 -12.17
CA PRO A 431 2.23 31.76 -13.35
C PRO A 431 1.51 30.43 -13.04
N GLN A 432 2.07 29.63 -12.14
CA GLN A 432 1.46 28.35 -11.77
C GLN A 432 0.12 28.54 -11.02
N LEU A 433 0.04 29.56 -10.15
CA LEU A 433 -1.22 29.90 -9.48
C LEU A 433 -2.31 30.37 -10.48
N GLN A 434 -1.91 31.10 -11.51
CA GLN A 434 -2.85 31.49 -12.59
C GLN A 434 -3.33 30.27 -13.39
N ALA A 435 -2.44 29.33 -13.70
CA ALA A 435 -2.80 28.09 -14.38
C ALA A 435 -3.73 27.19 -13.52
N ILE A 436 -3.60 27.24 -12.18
CA ILE A 436 -4.56 26.57 -11.27
C ILE A 436 -5.94 27.21 -11.36
N ASP A 437 -6.04 28.55 -11.44
CA ASP A 437 -7.32 29.23 -11.65
C ASP A 437 -7.93 28.86 -13.01
N GLU A 438 -7.12 28.73 -14.07
CA GLU A 438 -7.55 28.26 -15.39
C GLU A 438 -8.10 26.82 -15.38
N LEU A 439 -7.51 25.92 -14.58
CA LEU A 439 -8.05 24.57 -14.38
C LEU A 439 -9.48 24.58 -13.82
N ILE A 440 -9.79 25.52 -12.90
CA ILE A 440 -11.15 25.68 -12.37
C ILE A 440 -12.09 26.13 -13.48
N ASP A 441 -11.67 27.11 -14.29
CA ASP A 441 -12.47 27.64 -15.41
C ASP A 441 -12.76 26.58 -16.49
N LEU A 442 -11.81 25.65 -16.72
CA LEU A 442 -11.99 24.48 -17.59
C LEU A 442 -12.89 23.38 -16.97
N GLY A 443 -13.38 23.56 -15.73
CA GLY A 443 -14.23 22.60 -15.04
C GLY A 443 -13.49 21.32 -14.64
N ALA A 444 -12.23 21.43 -14.20
CA ALA A 444 -11.47 20.27 -13.69
C ALA A 444 -12.16 19.69 -12.45
N PRO A 445 -11.99 18.41 -12.14
CA PRO A 445 -12.43 17.82 -10.89
C PRO A 445 -11.82 18.53 -9.68
N MET A 446 -12.61 18.72 -8.61
CA MET A 446 -12.17 19.39 -7.38
C MET A 446 -10.84 18.81 -6.83
N LEU A 447 -10.69 17.49 -6.86
CA LEU A 447 -9.49 16.82 -6.33
C LEU A 447 -8.24 17.17 -7.14
N ASP A 448 -8.34 17.30 -8.46
CA ASP A 448 -7.21 17.66 -9.32
C ASP A 448 -6.73 19.09 -9.01
N VAL A 449 -7.67 20.03 -8.81
CA VAL A 449 -7.37 21.41 -8.43
C VAL A 449 -6.72 21.48 -7.05
N LEU A 450 -7.28 20.76 -6.07
CA LEU A 450 -6.71 20.69 -4.72
C LEU A 450 -5.32 20.05 -4.73
N ARG A 451 -5.11 19.04 -5.56
CA ARG A 451 -3.84 18.33 -5.73
C ARG A 451 -2.72 19.29 -6.13
N VAL A 452 -2.93 20.08 -7.18
CA VAL A 452 -1.91 21.04 -7.65
C VAL A 452 -1.77 22.24 -6.71
N ALA A 453 -2.83 22.72 -6.07
CA ALA A 453 -2.76 23.77 -5.06
C ALA A 453 -1.95 23.33 -3.82
N CYS A 454 -2.15 22.10 -3.36
CA CYS A 454 -1.37 21.47 -2.29
C CYS A 454 0.11 21.31 -2.69
N LEU A 455 0.37 20.84 -3.92
CA LEU A 455 1.72 20.69 -4.46
C LEU A 455 2.44 22.05 -4.50
N ALA A 456 1.79 23.08 -5.03
CA ALA A 456 2.32 24.44 -5.07
C ALA A 456 2.66 24.98 -3.67
N SER A 457 1.75 24.79 -2.72
CA SER A 457 1.96 25.18 -1.32
C SER A 457 3.11 24.41 -0.67
N TYR A 458 3.20 23.09 -0.90
CA TYR A 458 4.23 22.24 -0.31
C TYR A 458 5.63 22.58 -0.81
N ILE A 459 5.80 22.70 -2.13
CA ILE A 459 7.11 22.97 -2.77
C ILE A 459 7.62 24.37 -2.41
N HIS A 460 6.76 25.37 -2.45
CA HIS A 460 7.14 26.76 -2.20
C HIS A 460 7.08 27.19 -0.73
N GLY A 461 6.67 26.29 0.20
CA GLY A 461 6.59 26.57 1.63
C GLY A 461 5.46 27.52 1.99
N GLY A 462 4.34 27.38 1.33
CA GLY A 462 3.12 28.15 1.47
C GLY A 462 2.85 29.08 0.29
N VAL A 463 1.58 29.47 0.12
CA VAL A 463 1.11 30.40 -0.89
C VAL A 463 0.82 31.79 -0.25
N LYS A 464 0.62 32.83 -1.04
CA LYS A 464 0.24 34.14 -0.52
C LYS A 464 -1.15 34.09 0.11
N ALA A 465 -1.34 34.74 1.27
CA ALA A 465 -2.62 34.77 1.98
C ALA A 465 -3.76 35.30 1.09
N SER A 466 -3.50 36.40 0.35
CA SER A 466 -4.50 36.99 -0.55
C SER A 466 -4.96 36.02 -1.65
N TRP A 467 -4.04 35.22 -2.19
CA TRP A 467 -4.41 34.19 -3.18
C TRP A 467 -5.22 33.07 -2.52
N LEU A 468 -4.79 32.59 -1.34
CA LEU A 468 -5.48 31.50 -0.64
C LEU A 468 -6.92 31.87 -0.29
N ASP A 469 -7.17 33.13 0.14
CA ASP A 469 -8.51 33.59 0.45
C ASP A 469 -9.39 33.72 -0.83
N ALA A 470 -8.82 34.23 -1.93
CA ALA A 470 -9.49 34.25 -3.23
C ALA A 470 -9.77 32.82 -3.72
N PHE A 471 -8.79 31.94 -3.64
CA PHE A 471 -8.92 30.52 -4.02
C PHE A 471 -10.04 29.83 -3.26
N ARG A 472 -10.16 30.03 -1.92
CA ARG A 472 -11.28 29.46 -1.14
C ARG A 472 -12.63 29.94 -1.67
N THR A 473 -12.75 31.22 -2.00
CA THR A 473 -13.99 31.78 -2.55
C THR A 473 -14.32 31.16 -3.90
N THR A 474 -13.34 31.05 -4.80
CA THR A 474 -13.50 30.42 -6.12
C THR A 474 -13.87 28.94 -6.00
N MET A 475 -13.23 28.19 -5.09
CA MET A 475 -13.54 26.80 -4.83
C MET A 475 -14.99 26.59 -4.33
N VAL A 476 -15.47 27.46 -3.43
CA VAL A 476 -16.86 27.40 -2.95
C VAL A 476 -17.84 27.73 -4.09
N HIS A 477 -17.53 28.69 -4.96
CA HIS A 477 -18.37 29.02 -6.10
C HIS A 477 -18.42 27.88 -7.15
N ALA A 478 -17.29 27.23 -7.40
CA ALA A 478 -17.20 26.17 -8.41
C ALA A 478 -17.71 24.81 -7.91
N TYR A 479 -17.43 24.44 -6.65
CA TYR A 479 -17.65 23.09 -6.13
C TYR A 479 -18.60 23.02 -4.92
N GLY A 480 -19.09 24.17 -4.44
CA GLY A 480 -20.00 24.23 -3.30
C GLY A 480 -19.29 24.21 -1.93
N PHE A 481 -20.07 24.38 -0.87
CA PHE A 481 -19.56 24.47 0.50
C PHE A 481 -18.92 23.17 1.04
N GLU A 482 -19.20 22.06 0.42
CA GLU A 482 -18.63 20.74 0.83
C GLU A 482 -17.11 20.65 0.69
N CYS A 483 -16.50 21.56 -0.07
CA CYS A 483 -15.03 21.61 -0.19
C CYS A 483 -14.35 22.23 1.06
N LEU A 484 -15.06 23.05 1.85
CA LEU A 484 -14.46 23.77 2.97
C LEU A 484 -13.89 22.86 4.08
N PRO A 485 -14.61 21.85 4.59
CA PRO A 485 -14.04 20.95 5.60
C PRO A 485 -12.75 20.28 5.14
N GLN A 486 -12.68 19.90 3.85
CA GLN A 486 -11.50 19.29 3.26
C GLN A 486 -10.33 20.29 3.18
N MET A 487 -10.58 21.52 2.74
CA MET A 487 -9.55 22.56 2.72
C MET A 487 -9.03 22.87 4.13
N MET A 488 -9.93 22.97 5.13
CA MET A 488 -9.55 23.19 6.54
C MET A 488 -8.70 22.03 7.09
N ALA A 489 -8.99 20.79 6.73
CA ALA A 489 -8.18 19.64 7.11
C ALA A 489 -6.79 19.72 6.49
N LEU A 490 -6.67 20.06 5.20
CA LEU A 490 -5.39 20.27 4.52
C LEU A 490 -4.56 21.40 5.13
N GLU A 491 -5.21 22.44 5.61
CA GLU A 491 -4.56 23.53 6.36
C GLU A 491 -4.05 23.06 7.73
N ARG A 492 -4.85 22.28 8.47
CA ARG A 492 -4.41 21.68 9.75
C ARG A 492 -3.18 20.80 9.55
N MET A 493 -3.15 20.01 8.49
CA MET A 493 -2.01 19.16 8.13
C MET A 493 -0.84 19.95 7.56
N ARG A 494 -0.99 21.26 7.33
CA ARG A 494 0.00 22.15 6.71
C ARG A 494 0.48 21.66 5.34
N ILE A 495 -0.43 21.14 4.56
CA ILE A 495 -0.23 20.81 3.16
C ILE A 495 -0.60 22.01 2.28
N LEU A 496 -1.76 22.64 2.56
CA LEU A 496 -2.21 23.88 1.94
C LEU A 496 -2.24 24.99 3.00
N TYR A 497 -1.35 25.99 2.91
CA TYR A 497 -1.24 27.02 3.93
C TYR A 497 -0.66 28.34 3.40
N SER A 498 -0.88 29.42 4.16
CA SER A 498 -0.34 30.74 3.83
C SER A 498 1.10 30.93 4.33
N SER A 499 1.98 31.51 3.50
CA SER A 499 3.37 31.82 3.84
C SER A 499 3.54 32.91 4.89
N THR A 500 2.46 33.68 5.22
CA THR A 500 2.50 34.81 6.19
C THR A 500 2.24 34.41 7.64
N ALA A 501 2.08 33.11 7.95
CA ALA A 501 1.90 32.64 9.32
C ALA A 501 3.20 32.84 10.15
N THR A 502 3.37 34.03 10.71
CA THR A 502 4.51 34.49 11.53
C THR A 502 4.49 33.98 12.98
N SER A 503 3.90 32.86 13.28
CA SER A 503 3.87 32.33 14.64
C SER A 503 4.65 31.03 14.74
N SER A 504 5.81 31.15 15.37
CA SER A 504 6.80 30.12 15.75
C SER A 504 7.39 29.28 14.59
N PRO A 505 8.69 29.10 14.52
CA PRO A 505 9.32 28.27 13.50
C PRO A 505 9.02 26.79 13.79
N SER A 506 7.85 26.34 13.36
CA SER A 506 7.61 24.91 13.24
C SER A 506 8.57 24.36 12.16
N PRO A 507 9.16 23.18 12.34
CA PRO A 507 10.12 22.61 11.38
C PRO A 507 9.60 22.52 9.95
N THR A 508 8.31 22.72 9.74
CA THR A 508 7.64 22.72 8.43
C THR A 508 7.68 24.05 7.68
N THR A 509 7.79 25.21 8.34
CA THR A 509 7.71 26.54 7.69
C THR A 509 8.97 26.97 6.94
N ALA A 510 10.09 26.29 7.14
CA ALA A 510 11.37 26.60 6.47
C ALA A 510 11.56 25.85 5.13
N ARG A 511 10.49 25.40 4.46
CA ARG A 511 10.60 24.49 3.30
C ARG A 511 10.95 25.15 1.96
N THR A 512 10.62 26.43 1.73
CA THR A 512 10.86 27.07 0.42
C THR A 512 12.33 27.11 0.00
N SER A 513 13.23 27.26 0.96
CA SER A 513 14.67 27.17 0.68
C SER A 513 15.17 25.72 0.66
N LYS A 514 14.36 24.75 1.12
CA LYS A 514 14.76 23.36 1.30
C LYS A 514 14.52 22.50 0.07
N TRP A 515 13.48 22.77 -0.76
CA TRP A 515 13.24 22.02 -1.99
C TRP A 515 14.44 22.13 -2.94
N THR A 516 14.92 23.33 -3.22
CA THR A 516 16.10 23.55 -4.07
C THR A 516 17.37 22.93 -3.50
N HIS A 517 17.46 22.78 -2.16
CA HIS A 517 18.60 22.12 -1.51
C HIS A 517 18.61 20.60 -1.67
N VAL A 518 17.47 19.96 -1.88
CA VAL A 518 17.39 18.51 -2.13
C VAL A 518 17.32 18.18 -3.62
N LEU A 519 16.72 19.06 -4.43
CA LEU A 519 16.52 18.87 -5.86
C LEU A 519 17.80 18.49 -6.61
N ARG A 520 18.85 19.30 -6.47
CA ARG A 520 20.13 19.11 -7.16
C ARG A 520 21.00 18.01 -6.53
N PRO A 521 21.27 18.00 -5.20
CA PRO A 521 22.12 16.97 -4.59
C PRO A 521 21.59 15.55 -4.76
N LEU A 522 20.26 15.37 -4.74
CA LEU A 522 19.62 14.09 -4.92
C LEU A 522 19.23 13.80 -6.38
N ARG A 523 19.52 14.71 -7.31
CA ARG A 523 19.15 14.56 -8.73
C ARG A 523 17.69 14.13 -8.91
N LEU A 524 16.78 14.95 -8.37
CA LEU A 524 15.35 14.65 -8.44
C LEU A 524 14.78 14.90 -9.83
N ILE A 525 15.42 15.75 -10.63
CA ILE A 525 15.04 16.01 -12.02
C ILE A 525 16.13 15.48 -12.95
N ASP A 526 15.69 14.76 -13.96
CA ASP A 526 16.48 14.26 -15.08
C ASP A 526 15.76 14.63 -16.37
N ASP A 527 16.39 15.44 -17.20
CA ASP A 527 15.82 15.92 -18.47
C ASP A 527 16.04 14.91 -19.62
N ASP A 528 16.92 13.91 -19.44
CA ASP A 528 17.33 12.95 -20.47
C ASP A 528 16.71 11.54 -20.22
N VAL A 529 15.49 11.47 -19.70
CA VAL A 529 14.83 10.20 -19.38
C VAL A 529 14.43 9.44 -20.64
N ASN A 530 14.85 8.18 -20.74
CA ASN A 530 14.38 7.25 -21.74
C ASN A 530 13.26 6.37 -21.17
N GLU A 531 12.03 6.58 -21.63
CA GLU A 531 10.85 5.85 -21.16
C GLU A 531 10.77 4.41 -21.69
N ARG A 532 11.43 4.10 -22.83
CA ARG A 532 11.43 2.77 -23.45
C ARG A 532 12.42 1.82 -22.80
N ASP A 533 13.56 2.34 -22.35
CA ASP A 533 14.60 1.58 -21.65
C ASP A 533 15.12 2.42 -20.48
N PRO A 534 14.37 2.44 -19.37
CA PRO A 534 14.66 3.33 -18.27
C PRO A 534 15.96 2.95 -17.54
N SER A 535 16.90 3.90 -17.49
CA SER A 535 18.15 3.77 -16.74
C SER A 535 18.08 4.41 -15.35
N ASP A 536 17.16 5.33 -15.12
CA ASP A 536 16.94 6.03 -13.85
C ASP A 536 15.47 5.94 -13.40
N ILE A 537 15.27 6.00 -12.08
CA ILE A 537 13.94 5.93 -11.45
C ILE A 537 13.04 7.12 -11.78
N GLY A 538 13.58 8.19 -12.39
CA GLY A 538 12.81 9.36 -12.83
C GLY A 538 11.80 9.07 -13.95
N TYR A 539 11.88 7.92 -14.62
CA TYR A 539 10.97 7.54 -15.69
C TYR A 539 9.51 7.43 -15.24
N VAL A 540 9.27 7.13 -13.95
CA VAL A 540 7.91 6.95 -13.41
C VAL A 540 7.05 8.22 -13.46
N PHE A 541 7.67 9.39 -13.58
CA PHE A 541 7.03 10.70 -13.74
C PHE A 541 7.65 11.49 -14.90
N SER A 542 8.19 10.81 -15.91
CA SER A 542 8.78 11.44 -17.12
C SER A 542 9.76 12.57 -16.80
N GLY A 543 10.69 12.31 -15.87
CA GLY A 543 11.75 13.25 -15.50
C GLY A 543 11.87 13.56 -14.02
N TYR A 544 10.87 13.26 -13.18
CA TYR A 544 10.98 13.41 -11.73
C TYR A 544 11.19 12.07 -11.03
N ALA A 545 12.25 11.97 -10.26
CA ALA A 545 12.51 10.80 -9.42
C ALA A 545 11.88 10.98 -8.03
N PRO A 546 11.02 10.05 -7.57
CA PRO A 546 10.42 10.11 -6.24
C PRO A 546 11.47 10.32 -5.15
N LEU A 547 11.31 11.39 -4.34
CA LEU A 547 12.26 11.72 -3.27
C LEU A 547 12.45 10.55 -2.30
N SER A 548 11.37 9.89 -1.93
CA SER A 548 11.36 8.71 -1.05
C SER A 548 12.25 7.58 -1.60
N VAL A 549 12.05 7.22 -2.88
CA VAL A 549 12.83 6.15 -3.54
C VAL A 549 14.27 6.59 -3.77
N ARG A 550 14.50 7.87 -4.11
CA ARG A 550 15.86 8.41 -4.25
C ARG A 550 16.64 8.34 -2.93
N LEU A 551 15.99 8.55 -1.78
CA LEU A 551 16.58 8.33 -0.47
C LEU A 551 16.98 6.86 -0.25
N VAL A 552 16.12 5.91 -0.61
CA VAL A 552 16.46 4.47 -0.58
C VAL A 552 17.63 4.16 -1.51
N GLN A 553 17.61 4.72 -2.72
CA GLN A 553 18.68 4.53 -3.70
C GLN A 553 20.03 5.02 -3.17
N THR A 554 20.09 6.19 -2.54
CA THR A 554 21.33 6.72 -1.98
C THR A 554 21.91 5.86 -0.86
N ILE A 555 21.05 5.18 -0.07
CA ILE A 555 21.49 4.22 0.94
C ILE A 555 22.06 2.95 0.30
N CYS A 556 21.40 2.45 -0.75
CA CYS A 556 21.62 1.09 -1.27
C CYS A 556 22.60 1.05 -2.46
N GLN A 557 22.69 2.13 -3.25
CA GLN A 557 23.50 2.20 -4.48
C GLN A 557 24.71 3.11 -4.33
N HIS A 558 25.26 3.19 -3.15
CA HIS A 558 26.38 4.07 -2.84
C HIS A 558 27.57 3.90 -3.82
N GLU A 559 27.81 2.71 -4.34
CA GLU A 559 28.89 2.45 -5.31
C GLU A 559 28.68 3.15 -6.66
N GLN A 560 27.46 3.25 -7.16
CA GLN A 560 27.18 3.96 -8.43
C GLN A 560 27.35 5.48 -8.27
N THR A 561 26.87 6.02 -7.14
CA THR A 561 27.06 7.44 -6.79
C THR A 561 28.53 7.76 -6.52
N LEU A 562 29.30 6.80 -6.00
CA LEU A 562 30.73 6.93 -5.75
C LEU A 562 31.61 6.77 -7.00
N ARG A 563 31.19 5.98 -8.02
CA ARG A 563 31.96 5.90 -9.28
C ARG A 563 32.15 7.27 -9.94
N GLU A 564 31.20 8.15 -9.81
CA GLU A 564 31.34 9.55 -10.23
C GLU A 564 32.21 10.38 -9.28
N ARG A 565 32.34 10.02 -8.00
CA ARG A 565 33.23 10.62 -7.00
C ARG A 565 34.56 9.87 -6.84
N GLN A 566 34.90 8.94 -7.71
CA GLN A 566 36.07 8.04 -7.66
C GLN A 566 37.46 8.68 -7.57
N LYS A 567 37.56 9.92 -7.15
CA LYS A 567 38.87 10.54 -6.84
C LYS A 567 39.39 10.28 -5.42
N ARG A 568 38.69 9.54 -4.56
CA ARG A 568 39.13 9.21 -3.19
C ARG A 568 38.79 7.77 -2.75
N PRO A 569 39.59 6.76 -3.15
CA PRO A 569 39.34 5.35 -2.89
C PRO A 569 39.58 4.88 -1.45
N HIS A 570 40.11 5.72 -0.55
CA HIS A 570 40.64 5.25 0.75
C HIS A 570 39.65 5.33 1.93
N ILE A 571 38.44 5.85 1.75
CA ILE A 571 37.54 6.12 2.88
C ILE A 571 36.48 5.04 3.09
N TYR A 572 36.25 4.15 2.12
CA TYR A 572 35.17 3.19 2.17
C TYR A 572 35.62 1.73 2.00
N PRO A 573 35.37 0.83 2.95
CA PRO A 573 35.69 -0.58 2.82
C PRO A 573 34.87 -1.22 1.69
N LYS A 574 35.52 -2.11 0.90
CA LYS A 574 34.95 -2.79 -0.27
C LYS A 574 33.68 -3.63 -0.01
N ALA A 575 33.41 -3.93 1.25
CA ALA A 575 32.25 -4.71 1.71
C ALA A 575 31.22 -3.82 2.45
N ALA A 576 31.02 -2.58 2.03
CA ALA A 576 30.03 -1.76 2.70
C ALA A 576 28.62 -2.33 2.47
N ARG A 577 28.10 -2.98 3.48
CA ARG A 577 26.66 -3.09 3.75
C ARG A 577 26.04 -1.74 3.47
N ILE A 578 24.72 -1.60 3.51
CA ILE A 578 24.09 -0.29 3.34
C ILE A 578 24.94 0.82 3.95
N ALA A 579 25.38 1.77 3.12
CA ALA A 579 26.37 2.77 3.53
C ALA A 579 25.77 3.93 4.35
N GLY A 580 24.42 3.96 4.52
CA GLY A 580 23.70 5.09 5.10
C GLY A 580 23.68 6.31 4.14
N TRP A 581 23.55 7.50 4.70
CA TRP A 581 23.36 8.74 3.92
C TRP A 581 24.69 9.41 3.49
N HIS A 582 25.81 8.71 3.60
CA HIS A 582 27.15 9.28 3.34
C HIS A 582 27.25 9.93 1.95
N GLY A 583 27.71 11.19 1.96
CA GLY A 583 27.89 11.99 0.76
C GLY A 583 26.71 12.86 0.34
N VAL A 584 25.54 12.63 0.92
CA VAL A 584 24.33 13.47 0.82
C VAL A 584 23.78 13.86 2.20
N ASP A 585 24.53 13.59 3.27
CA ASP A 585 24.14 13.81 4.67
C ASP A 585 23.59 15.23 4.90
N ASP A 586 24.26 16.24 4.37
CA ASP A 586 23.83 17.64 4.53
C ASP A 586 22.45 17.91 3.93
N ALA A 587 22.15 17.34 2.76
CA ALA A 587 20.85 17.50 2.11
C ALA A 587 19.77 16.76 2.90
N VAL A 588 20.06 15.53 3.32
CA VAL A 588 19.14 14.70 4.09
C VAL A 588 18.88 15.29 5.48
N LEU A 589 19.90 15.79 6.19
CA LEU A 589 19.75 16.40 7.50
C LEU A 589 18.97 17.72 7.47
N ARG A 590 19.13 18.51 6.41
CA ARG A 590 18.37 19.76 6.22
C ARG A 590 16.90 19.52 5.85
N TRP A 591 16.60 18.36 5.26
CA TRP A 591 15.21 17.99 4.96
C TRP A 591 14.45 17.65 6.24
N PRO A 592 13.19 18.05 6.38
CA PRO A 592 12.40 17.83 7.61
C PRO A 592 12.27 16.35 8.01
N GLY A 593 12.10 16.15 9.32
CA GLY A 593 11.92 14.84 9.96
C GLY A 593 13.22 14.28 10.52
N ALA A 594 13.12 13.46 11.55
CA ALA A 594 14.24 12.79 12.19
C ALA A 594 14.99 11.89 11.20
N THR A 595 16.31 11.86 11.32
CA THR A 595 17.19 10.94 10.57
C THR A 595 17.82 10.00 11.58
N PHE A 596 17.73 8.70 11.33
CA PHE A 596 18.25 7.69 12.25
C PHE A 596 18.89 6.52 11.50
N ASP A 597 19.82 5.86 12.21
CA ASP A 597 20.56 4.69 11.73
C ASP A 597 20.96 3.85 12.93
N PHE A 598 20.36 2.68 13.07
CA PHE A 598 20.53 1.80 14.21
C PHE A 598 21.11 0.46 13.81
N LEU A 599 21.97 -0.08 14.65
CA LEU A 599 22.44 -1.47 14.60
C LEU A 599 21.85 -2.23 15.81
N PRO A 600 20.69 -2.88 15.65
CA PRO A 600 20.02 -3.58 16.76
C PRO A 600 20.84 -4.73 17.35
N ILE A 601 21.77 -5.27 16.59
CA ILE A 601 22.69 -6.35 17.01
C ILE A 601 24.12 -5.92 16.68
N LYS A 602 25.04 -6.04 17.66
CA LYS A 602 26.44 -5.65 17.50
C LYS A 602 27.20 -6.51 16.51
N GLU A 603 26.86 -7.79 16.42
CA GLU A 603 27.48 -8.74 15.50
C GLU A 603 26.52 -9.05 14.36
N ALA A 604 26.49 -8.19 13.36
CA ALA A 604 25.72 -8.48 12.16
C ALA A 604 26.46 -9.54 11.31
N PRO A 605 25.77 -10.57 10.78
CA PRO A 605 26.40 -11.59 9.94
C PRO A 605 26.97 -10.93 8.70
N THR A 606 28.16 -11.37 8.31
CA THR A 606 28.72 -11.07 6.99
C THR A 606 27.95 -11.90 5.98
N ILE A 607 26.94 -11.31 5.32
CA ILE A 607 26.33 -11.94 4.16
C ILE A 607 27.38 -11.91 3.03
N PRO A 608 27.75 -13.05 2.46
CA PRO A 608 28.71 -13.10 1.34
C PRO A 608 28.24 -12.19 0.19
N ASP A 609 29.19 -11.56 -0.51
CA ASP A 609 28.86 -10.58 -1.57
C ASP A 609 28.23 -11.22 -2.82
N ASP A 610 28.33 -12.54 -2.95
CA ASP A 610 27.77 -13.36 -4.02
C ASP A 610 26.28 -13.73 -3.78
N LYS A 611 25.78 -13.56 -2.55
CA LYS A 611 24.38 -13.86 -2.23
C LYS A 611 23.48 -12.65 -2.47
N ILE A 612 22.30 -12.93 -3.05
CA ILE A 612 21.25 -11.93 -3.18
C ILE A 612 20.71 -11.60 -1.78
N ARG A 613 20.56 -10.31 -1.53
CA ARG A 613 20.09 -9.75 -0.25
C ARG A 613 18.73 -9.10 -0.44
N THR A 614 17.86 -9.25 0.53
CA THR A 614 16.59 -8.52 0.57
C THR A 614 16.71 -7.33 1.50
N THR A 615 16.37 -6.13 1.00
CA THR A 615 16.19 -4.94 1.81
C THR A 615 14.68 -4.68 1.97
N VAL A 616 14.19 -4.62 3.20
CA VAL A 616 12.80 -4.27 3.48
C VAL A 616 12.68 -2.75 3.50
N VAL A 617 11.76 -2.19 2.70
CA VAL A 617 11.45 -0.75 2.69
C VAL A 617 10.05 -0.56 3.20
N PHE A 618 9.90 0.08 4.38
CA PHE A 618 8.60 0.31 5.01
C PHE A 618 8.18 1.77 4.87
N PHE A 619 6.99 2.00 4.28
CA PHE A 619 6.39 3.32 4.14
C PHE A 619 5.30 3.52 5.19
N VAL A 620 5.50 4.51 6.08
CA VAL A 620 4.51 4.93 7.07
C VAL A 620 3.59 5.98 6.45
N GLY A 621 2.32 5.70 6.35
CA GLY A 621 1.33 6.62 5.77
C GLY A 621 1.07 6.42 4.28
N GLY A 622 1.55 5.32 3.70
CA GLY A 622 1.22 4.90 2.35
C GLY A 622 2.38 4.93 1.34
N VAL A 623 2.29 4.10 0.31
CA VAL A 623 3.19 4.02 -0.86
C VAL A 623 2.37 4.12 -2.13
N THR A 624 2.90 4.73 -3.18
CA THR A 624 2.27 4.81 -4.51
C THR A 624 2.76 3.70 -5.43
N TYR A 625 1.97 3.33 -6.45
CA TYR A 625 2.40 2.36 -7.47
C TYR A 625 3.62 2.85 -8.26
N ALA A 626 3.76 4.16 -8.46
CA ALA A 626 4.96 4.74 -9.08
C ALA A 626 6.24 4.51 -8.23
N GLU A 627 6.15 4.63 -6.89
CA GLU A 627 7.26 4.28 -6.00
C GLU A 627 7.57 2.79 -6.01
N ILE A 628 6.55 1.93 -6.08
CA ILE A 628 6.71 0.49 -6.23
C ILE A 628 7.43 0.16 -7.54
N ALA A 629 7.00 0.75 -8.66
CA ALA A 629 7.64 0.57 -9.97
C ALA A 629 9.11 1.02 -9.97
N ALA A 630 9.41 2.16 -9.33
CA ALA A 630 10.78 2.65 -9.19
C ALA A 630 11.66 1.69 -8.37
N LEU A 631 11.16 1.12 -7.27
CA LEU A 631 11.88 0.12 -6.46
C LEU A 631 12.07 -1.21 -7.22
N ARG A 632 11.10 -1.60 -8.05
CA ARG A 632 11.22 -2.77 -8.93
C ARG A 632 12.30 -2.56 -9.99
N LEU A 633 12.37 -1.37 -10.61
CA LEU A 633 13.46 -1.03 -11.53
C LEU A 633 14.82 -1.14 -10.83
N MET A 634 14.95 -0.62 -9.61
CA MET A 634 16.17 -0.75 -8.82
C MET A 634 16.52 -2.21 -8.54
N SER A 635 15.53 -3.08 -8.26
CA SER A 635 15.73 -4.52 -8.08
C SER A 635 16.21 -5.21 -9.36
N GLN A 636 15.74 -4.77 -10.52
CA GLN A 636 16.18 -5.31 -11.83
C GLN A 636 17.61 -4.90 -12.17
N GLN A 637 17.96 -3.64 -11.90
CA GLN A 637 19.30 -3.11 -12.17
C GLN A 637 20.39 -3.69 -11.24
N GLN A 638 20.02 -4.09 -10.02
CA GLN A 638 20.94 -4.65 -9.03
C GLN A 638 20.94 -6.18 -9.09
N GLN A 639 22.11 -6.79 -9.35
CA GLN A 639 22.23 -8.26 -9.40
C GLN A 639 22.19 -8.89 -8.00
N THR A 640 22.61 -8.16 -6.96
CA THR A 640 22.84 -8.70 -5.60
C THR A 640 21.81 -8.24 -4.57
N ARG A 641 20.81 -7.41 -4.95
CA ARG A 641 19.82 -6.87 -4.02
C ARG A 641 18.40 -6.93 -4.58
N ARG A 642 17.45 -7.23 -3.69
CA ARG A 642 16.02 -7.18 -3.95
C ARG A 642 15.34 -6.30 -2.91
N PHE A 643 14.24 -5.65 -3.27
CA PHE A 643 13.45 -4.84 -2.35
C PHE A 643 12.14 -5.55 -2.03
N LEU A 644 11.87 -5.73 -0.73
CA LEU A 644 10.55 -6.11 -0.20
C LEU A 644 9.90 -4.84 0.31
N ILE A 645 8.84 -4.42 -0.36
CA ILE A 645 8.13 -3.18 -0.08
C ILE A 645 7.04 -3.48 0.93
N ALA A 646 7.00 -2.76 2.03
CA ALA A 646 5.97 -2.88 3.05
C ALA A 646 5.38 -1.51 3.35
N THR A 647 4.08 -1.45 3.63
CA THR A 647 3.38 -0.18 3.83
C THR A 647 2.18 -0.31 4.76
N THR A 648 1.70 0.81 5.27
CA THR A 648 0.41 0.87 5.98
C THR A 648 -0.78 0.74 5.01
N SER A 649 -0.65 1.29 3.79
CA SER A 649 -1.63 1.19 2.71
C SER A 649 -0.97 1.51 1.37
N ILE A 650 -1.56 1.09 0.26
CA ILE A 650 -1.26 1.67 -1.05
C ILE A 650 -2.12 2.92 -1.18
N THR A 651 -1.58 4.00 -1.73
CA THR A 651 -2.25 5.31 -1.76
C THR A 651 -1.90 6.09 -3.04
N ASN A 652 -2.76 7.02 -3.40
CA ASN A 652 -2.56 7.97 -4.48
C ASN A 652 -2.94 9.39 -4.02
N GLY A 653 -2.87 10.37 -4.92
CA GLY A 653 -3.21 11.74 -4.59
C GLY A 653 -4.66 11.93 -4.20
N ASN A 654 -5.57 11.19 -4.82
CA ASN A 654 -7.00 11.27 -4.52
C ASN A 654 -7.29 10.71 -3.13
N ASP A 655 -6.70 9.56 -2.77
CA ASP A 655 -6.84 8.95 -1.44
C ASP A 655 -6.29 9.86 -0.35
N LEU A 656 -5.11 10.45 -0.60
CA LEU A 656 -4.49 11.37 0.35
C LEU A 656 -5.38 12.58 0.63
N LEU A 657 -6.06 13.10 -0.39
CA LEU A 657 -6.98 14.23 -0.26
C LEU A 657 -8.37 13.81 0.24
N CYS A 658 -8.95 12.70 -0.24
CA CYS A 658 -10.27 12.22 0.15
C CYS A 658 -10.35 11.80 1.61
N ASN A 659 -9.31 11.19 2.16
CA ASN A 659 -9.24 10.79 3.56
C ASN A 659 -9.22 11.97 4.52
N THR A 660 -9.17 13.22 4.02
CA THR A 660 -9.32 14.43 4.83
C THR A 660 -10.78 14.86 5.02
N LYS A 661 -11.75 14.25 4.31
CA LYS A 661 -13.18 14.53 4.52
C LYS A 661 -13.59 14.10 5.93
N ALA A 662 -14.32 15.01 6.61
CA ALA A 662 -14.78 14.84 8.00
C ALA A 662 -15.86 13.73 8.11
#